data_ac37f1d6a0a9c977d58373337018bb0e
#
_entry.id   ac37f1d6a0a9c977d58373337018bb0e
#
_cell.length_a   1.000
_cell.length_b   1.000
_cell.length_c   1.000
_cell.angle_alpha   90.00
_cell.angle_beta   90.00
_cell.angle_gamma   90.00
#
_symmetry.space_group_name_H-M   'P 1'
#
loop_
_entity.id
_entity.type
_entity.pdbx_description
1 polymer ?
#
loop_
_entity_poly.entity_id
_entity_poly.type
_entity_poly.pdbx_seq_one_letter_code
_entity_poly.pdbx_strand_id
1 'polypeptide(L)'
;MRKGYLLGWMLLASSVCMGAGLPQKINTFPITDVRLISGPFKHAESMDICYLLGLAPDRLLAPYMKEAGLQPKAENYPNWENTGLDGHIGGHYLSALSYMYASTGDEEIGKRLDYFLSEMKRCQEASGNGYLCGVPNGKAIWNEIKNGKIDANPFGLNNRWVPLYNIHKTYAGLRDAYVIAGKEEAEGMLIALTDWMLNTVSTLTDEQIQDMLRSEHGGLNEVFADVYGLTGKKKYLDLAKRFSHRVVLNPLLEKKDQLTGMHANTQIPKVIGFKRIADLDGEKAWSDASDFFWHTVVNNRSVSIGGNSVREHFHKADDFSSMMTSEQGPETCNTYNMLRLTKMLYQTSGDMAYMDYYERALYNHILSSQNPVQGGLVYFTPMRSGHYRVYSQPQSCFWCCVGSGMENHAKYGEMIYASRKDELIVNMFISSVLEWKEYGMTFTQETSFPEKESTRMVLHTDKSKKMKVSFRCPEWIDKSKVAFAVNGKKAEATLTDGYYTIERKWQDGDAIEMTLPMTLRAVQLPDKSSYYSFMYGPIVLAADMGKERLDGQFADDSRGSHIASGPQLPLQNMPVIVGEENNLLGNLKKVSPDKLEFALTGVYPSRYEGMKLKPFYQTHECRYMIYWELVSKEELGQRQKELAEVEKERAQLEQATADMVVCGEQQPESDHFVEMENSVIGSEQGTPWRETRGWFAYKMKSKGKPVNAVRIESFPDAAKDADVYVNEVKIGSVQGKNALHTLLLPKELWKASEWEVKIMRGKSEVTPKFRTVRMVLSRGLLVNE
;
A
#
# COMPACT_ATOMS: atom_id res chain seq x y z
N MET A 1 37.55 35.52 -1.22
CA MET A 1 37.06 35.46 -2.60
C MET A 1 36.46 34.10 -2.83
N ARG A 2 35.15 33.95 -2.57
CA ARG A 2 34.40 32.72 -2.83
C ARG A 2 33.72 32.89 -4.18
N LYS A 3 34.10 32.08 -5.16
CA LYS A 3 33.42 31.99 -6.45
C LYS A 3 32.16 31.16 -6.23
N GLY A 4 31.01 31.81 -6.32
CA GLY A 4 29.71 31.12 -6.39
C GLY A 4 29.57 30.50 -7.78
N TYR A 5 29.30 29.23 -7.83
CA TYR A 5 28.86 28.54 -9.03
C TYR A 5 27.34 28.66 -9.13
N LEU A 6 26.88 29.57 -9.99
CA LEU A 6 25.53 29.52 -10.52
C LEU A 6 25.46 28.33 -11.51
N LEU A 7 24.89 27.21 -11.12
CA LEU A 7 24.42 26.22 -12.08
C LEU A 7 23.01 26.62 -12.53
N GLY A 8 22.97 27.31 -13.66
CA GLY A 8 21.74 27.50 -14.38
C GLY A 8 21.34 26.19 -15.06
N TRP A 9 20.18 25.66 -14.70
CA TRP A 9 19.53 24.58 -15.42
C TRP A 9 19.05 25.12 -16.78
N MET A 10 19.92 25.11 -17.80
CA MET A 10 19.49 25.17 -19.19
C MET A 10 19.00 23.78 -19.57
N LEU A 11 17.70 23.61 -19.64
CA LEU A 11 17.08 22.58 -20.47
C LEU A 11 17.52 22.83 -21.91
N LEU A 12 18.56 22.15 -22.38
CA LEU A 12 18.88 22.02 -23.78
C LEU A 12 17.70 21.26 -24.42
N ALA A 13 16.81 22.02 -25.05
CA ALA A 13 15.83 21.48 -25.96
C ALA A 13 16.56 20.93 -27.19
N SER A 14 17.07 19.71 -27.12
CA SER A 14 17.30 18.90 -28.30
C SER A 14 15.91 18.50 -28.81
N SER A 15 15.50 19.10 -29.92
CA SER A 15 14.29 18.73 -30.66
C SER A 15 14.46 17.35 -31.29
N VAL A 16 14.38 16.32 -30.44
CA VAL A 16 13.98 14.97 -30.84
C VAL A 16 12.46 15.04 -31.02
N CYS A 17 11.91 14.60 -32.14
CA CYS A 17 10.47 14.38 -32.30
C CYS A 17 10.02 13.33 -31.27
N MET A 18 9.85 13.73 -30.02
CA MET A 18 9.05 13.01 -29.05
C MET A 18 7.61 13.10 -29.54
N GLY A 19 6.88 12.01 -29.56
CA GLY A 19 5.43 12.04 -29.66
C GLY A 19 4.91 13.06 -28.63
N ALA A 20 3.94 13.90 -29.02
CA ALA A 20 3.41 14.91 -28.11
C ALA A 20 2.74 14.19 -26.95
N GLY A 21 3.41 14.14 -25.79
CA GLY A 21 2.87 13.57 -24.56
C GLY A 21 1.57 14.26 -24.14
N LEU A 22 0.82 13.68 -23.20
CA LEU A 22 -0.39 14.30 -22.69
C LEU A 22 -0.04 15.59 -21.94
N PRO A 23 -0.71 16.73 -22.24
CA PRO A 23 -0.41 17.99 -21.60
C PRO A 23 -0.78 17.94 -20.11
N GLN A 24 0.14 18.36 -19.24
CA GLN A 24 -0.15 18.59 -17.83
C GLN A 24 -0.88 19.93 -17.67
N LYS A 25 -1.99 19.93 -16.96
CA LYS A 25 -2.77 21.13 -16.61
C LYS A 25 -2.25 21.81 -15.36
N ILE A 26 -1.67 21.02 -14.46
CA ILE A 26 -1.19 21.46 -13.15
C ILE A 26 0.21 20.88 -12.92
N ASN A 27 1.13 21.73 -12.46
CA ASN A 27 2.48 21.33 -12.11
C ASN A 27 2.63 21.29 -10.58
N THR A 28 3.09 20.19 -10.03
CA THR A 28 3.51 20.12 -8.61
C THR A 28 4.93 20.65 -8.48
N PHE A 29 5.24 21.25 -7.33
CA PHE A 29 6.61 21.70 -7.06
C PHE A 29 7.53 20.51 -6.81
N PRO A 30 8.83 20.61 -7.18
CA PRO A 30 9.82 19.65 -6.71
C PRO A 30 9.82 19.55 -5.19
N ILE A 31 9.96 18.36 -4.66
CA ILE A 31 9.96 18.15 -3.19
C ILE A 31 11.11 18.90 -2.50
N THR A 32 12.20 19.16 -3.23
CA THR A 32 13.33 19.99 -2.78
C THR A 32 12.95 21.44 -2.46
N ASP A 33 11.84 21.93 -2.99
CA ASP A 33 11.38 23.29 -2.82
C ASP A 33 10.35 23.45 -1.70
N VAL A 34 9.94 22.33 -1.07
CA VAL A 34 8.96 22.30 0.02
C VAL A 34 9.59 21.72 1.28
N ARG A 35 9.43 22.41 2.41
CA ARG A 35 9.92 21.98 3.73
C ARG A 35 8.80 21.99 4.75
N LEU A 36 8.61 20.87 5.47
CA LEU A 36 7.70 20.82 6.61
C LEU A 36 8.31 21.58 7.81
N ILE A 37 7.47 22.30 8.55
CA ILE A 37 7.92 23.12 9.70
C ILE A 37 7.48 22.50 11.02
N SER A 38 6.21 22.09 11.12
CA SER A 38 5.61 21.62 12.36
C SER A 38 4.40 20.72 12.11
N GLY A 39 3.80 20.21 13.19
CA GLY A 39 2.60 19.39 13.15
C GLY A 39 2.86 17.90 12.99
N PRO A 40 1.79 17.08 12.84
CA PRO A 40 1.90 15.64 12.87
C PRO A 40 2.74 15.08 11.70
N PHE A 41 2.69 15.68 10.54
CA PHE A 41 3.49 15.27 9.37
C PHE A 41 4.98 15.52 9.57
N LYS A 42 5.35 16.68 10.18
CA LYS A 42 6.77 16.94 10.51
C LYS A 42 7.29 15.98 11.57
N HIS A 43 6.45 15.63 12.54
CA HIS A 43 6.80 14.63 13.54
C HIS A 43 7.04 13.27 12.88
N ALA A 44 6.14 12.83 12.00
CA ALA A 44 6.27 11.56 11.29
C ALA A 44 7.50 11.52 10.37
N GLU A 45 7.80 12.61 9.65
CA GLU A 45 9.05 12.76 8.88
C GLU A 45 10.29 12.61 9.77
N SER A 46 10.29 13.23 10.96
CA SER A 46 11.41 13.14 11.91
C SER A 46 11.58 11.72 12.48
N MET A 47 10.49 11.03 12.75
CA MET A 47 10.52 9.62 13.17
C MET A 47 11.07 8.70 12.09
N ASP A 48 10.76 8.98 10.82
CA ASP A 48 11.26 8.22 9.70
C ASP A 48 12.76 8.45 9.45
N ILE A 49 13.27 9.67 9.64
CA ILE A 49 14.72 9.94 9.66
C ILE A 49 15.40 9.03 10.69
N CYS A 50 14.86 8.95 11.91
CA CYS A 50 15.41 8.07 12.95
C CYS A 50 15.36 6.60 12.53
N TYR A 51 14.27 6.16 11.89
CA TYR A 51 14.12 4.79 11.38
C TYR A 51 15.17 4.49 10.30
N LEU A 52 15.31 5.34 9.30
CA LEU A 52 16.27 5.20 8.20
C LEU A 52 17.72 5.16 8.70
N LEU A 53 18.09 6.07 9.61
CA LEU A 53 19.43 6.13 10.20
C LEU A 53 19.71 4.96 11.17
N GLY A 54 18.67 4.38 11.76
CA GLY A 54 18.75 3.19 12.60
C GLY A 54 19.07 1.90 11.84
N LEU A 55 18.87 1.86 10.52
CA LEU A 55 19.22 0.70 9.71
C LEU A 55 20.71 0.65 9.38
N ALA A 56 21.29 -0.54 9.37
CA ALA A 56 22.67 -0.78 8.96
C ALA A 56 22.74 -1.00 7.43
N PRO A 57 23.30 -0.06 6.65
CA PRO A 57 23.31 -0.14 5.19
C PRO A 57 24.04 -1.39 4.67
N ASP A 58 25.10 -1.83 5.32
CA ASP A 58 25.86 -3.01 4.90
C ASP A 58 25.03 -4.30 4.97
N ARG A 59 24.06 -4.38 5.87
CA ARG A 59 23.13 -5.52 5.92
C ARG A 59 22.13 -5.52 4.76
N LEU A 60 21.67 -4.33 4.34
CA LEU A 60 20.81 -4.18 3.16
C LEU A 60 21.56 -4.34 1.83
N LEU A 61 22.87 -4.06 1.82
CA LEU A 61 23.77 -4.25 0.67
C LEU A 61 24.23 -5.71 0.54
N ALA A 62 24.18 -6.51 1.60
CA ALA A 62 24.69 -7.87 1.61
C ALA A 62 24.11 -8.76 0.49
N PRO A 63 22.79 -8.75 0.19
CA PRO A 63 22.22 -9.50 -0.93
C PRO A 63 22.84 -9.11 -2.29
N TYR A 64 23.03 -7.81 -2.53
CA TYR A 64 23.61 -7.29 -3.77
C TYR A 64 25.06 -7.72 -3.93
N MET A 65 25.85 -7.66 -2.83
CA MET A 65 27.23 -8.09 -2.83
C MET A 65 27.37 -9.60 -3.11
N LYS A 66 26.53 -10.43 -2.46
CA LYS A 66 26.48 -11.89 -2.71
C LYS A 66 26.20 -12.19 -4.17
N GLU A 67 25.16 -11.57 -4.75
CA GLU A 67 24.77 -11.77 -6.14
C GLU A 67 25.83 -11.23 -7.13
N ALA A 68 26.54 -10.17 -6.80
CA ALA A 68 27.65 -9.66 -7.58
C ALA A 68 28.93 -10.52 -7.47
N GLY A 69 28.97 -11.49 -6.56
CA GLY A 69 30.18 -12.32 -6.28
C GLY A 69 31.22 -11.61 -5.42
N LEU A 70 30.81 -10.55 -4.71
CA LEU A 70 31.64 -9.83 -3.77
C LEU A 70 31.45 -10.38 -2.35
N GLN A 71 32.49 -10.22 -1.49
CA GLN A 71 32.37 -10.55 -0.07
C GLN A 71 31.48 -9.51 0.63
N PRO A 72 30.35 -9.92 1.24
CA PRO A 72 29.52 -9.01 2.03
C PRO A 72 30.27 -8.46 3.25
N LYS A 73 29.96 -7.21 3.60
CA LYS A 73 30.52 -6.56 4.79
C LYS A 73 29.76 -6.91 6.07
N ALA A 74 28.52 -7.41 5.93
CA ALA A 74 27.66 -7.86 7.02
C ALA A 74 26.74 -8.98 6.55
N GLU A 75 26.07 -9.67 7.49
CA GLU A 75 25.00 -10.62 7.17
C GLU A 75 23.70 -9.89 6.79
N ASN A 76 22.88 -10.53 5.93
CA ASN A 76 21.55 -10.03 5.57
C ASN A 76 20.73 -9.74 6.83
N TYR A 77 19.78 -8.84 6.70
CA TYR A 77 18.69 -8.73 7.66
C TYR A 77 17.82 -10.01 7.64
N PRO A 78 17.13 -10.32 8.74
CA PRO A 78 16.22 -11.46 8.81
C PRO A 78 14.89 -11.21 8.08
N ASN A 79 13.90 -12.05 8.34
CA ASN A 79 12.53 -11.97 7.82
C ASN A 79 12.51 -12.18 6.31
N TRP A 80 11.92 -11.30 5.51
CA TRP A 80 11.87 -11.48 4.06
C TRP A 80 13.23 -11.25 3.37
N GLU A 81 14.15 -10.50 4.01
CA GLU A 81 15.48 -10.20 3.47
C GLU A 81 16.48 -11.38 3.52
N ASN A 82 16.11 -12.52 4.11
CA ASN A 82 16.93 -13.74 4.11
C ASN A 82 16.13 -15.02 3.84
N THR A 83 14.88 -14.88 3.35
CA THR A 83 13.99 -16.02 3.09
C THR A 83 13.46 -16.06 1.66
N GLY A 84 14.15 -15.39 0.73
CA GLY A 84 13.89 -15.48 -0.71
C GLY A 84 13.52 -14.15 -1.38
N LEU A 85 13.24 -13.08 -0.61
CA LEU A 85 13.01 -11.74 -1.14
C LEU A 85 14.19 -10.80 -0.87
N ASP A 86 15.36 -11.36 -0.68
CA ASP A 86 16.60 -10.69 -0.37
C ASP A 86 16.87 -9.52 -1.32
N GLY A 87 17.13 -8.34 -0.80
CA GLY A 87 17.49 -7.13 -1.55
C GLY A 87 16.33 -6.20 -1.93
N HIS A 88 15.06 -6.59 -1.75
CA HIS A 88 13.94 -5.69 -2.11
C HIS A 88 13.91 -4.43 -1.24
N ILE A 89 14.21 -4.55 0.07
CA ILE A 89 14.29 -3.39 0.96
C ILE A 89 15.47 -2.48 0.60
N GLY A 90 16.56 -3.02 0.06
CA GLY A 90 17.68 -2.21 -0.42
C GLY A 90 17.26 -1.20 -1.50
N GLY A 91 16.40 -1.64 -2.45
CA GLY A 91 15.82 -0.75 -3.45
C GLY A 91 14.89 0.32 -2.85
N HIS A 92 13.99 -0.08 -1.96
CA HIS A 92 13.12 0.84 -1.22
C HIS A 92 13.93 1.83 -0.35
N TYR A 93 14.98 1.35 0.31
CA TYR A 93 15.86 2.19 1.14
C TYR A 93 16.55 3.27 0.31
N LEU A 94 17.02 2.94 -0.89
CA LEU A 94 17.61 3.92 -1.81
C LEU A 94 16.58 4.98 -2.22
N SER A 95 15.33 4.59 -2.53
CA SER A 95 14.23 5.52 -2.79
C SER A 95 13.95 6.41 -1.57
N ALA A 96 13.80 5.81 -0.39
CA ALA A 96 13.48 6.51 0.86
C ALA A 96 14.56 7.53 1.23
N LEU A 97 15.84 7.16 1.16
CA LEU A 97 16.97 8.07 1.37
C LEU A 97 16.95 9.23 0.37
N SER A 98 16.61 8.96 -0.90
CA SER A 98 16.53 9.96 -1.96
C SER A 98 15.43 10.99 -1.67
N TYR A 99 14.23 10.52 -1.34
CA TYR A 99 13.11 11.40 -0.97
C TYR A 99 13.39 12.16 0.32
N MET A 100 13.93 11.49 1.36
CA MET A 100 14.20 12.12 2.65
C MET A 100 15.29 13.19 2.53
N TYR A 101 16.35 12.93 1.78
CA TYR A 101 17.38 13.95 1.49
C TYR A 101 16.78 15.13 0.72
N ALA A 102 16.00 14.87 -0.30
CA ALA A 102 15.36 15.93 -1.09
C ALA A 102 14.37 16.76 -0.26
N SER A 103 13.56 16.14 0.60
CA SER A 103 12.54 16.82 1.41
C SER A 103 13.11 17.59 2.60
N THR A 104 14.25 17.16 3.15
CA THR A 104 14.80 17.75 4.39
C THR A 104 16.12 18.45 4.23
N GLY A 105 16.98 18.01 3.30
CA GLY A 105 18.37 18.43 3.17
C GLY A 105 19.26 17.89 4.29
N ASP A 106 18.82 16.85 5.04
CA ASP A 106 19.58 16.27 6.14
C ASP A 106 20.92 15.71 5.67
N GLU A 107 22.03 16.17 6.26
CA GLU A 107 23.39 15.82 5.83
C GLU A 107 23.72 14.36 6.10
N GLU A 108 23.23 13.76 7.18
CA GLU A 108 23.51 12.36 7.52
C GLU A 108 22.74 11.41 6.57
N ILE A 109 21.50 11.75 6.21
CA ILE A 109 20.75 11.06 5.15
C ILE A 109 21.50 11.20 3.82
N GLY A 110 22.01 12.39 3.49
CA GLY A 110 22.81 12.62 2.29
C GLY A 110 24.07 11.76 2.21
N LYS A 111 24.85 11.68 3.29
CA LYS A 111 26.04 10.81 3.40
C LYS A 111 25.66 9.33 3.26
N ARG A 112 24.55 8.92 3.88
CA ARG A 112 24.04 7.55 3.82
C ARG A 112 23.63 7.17 2.40
N LEU A 113 22.95 8.09 1.71
CA LEU A 113 22.56 7.95 0.30
C LEU A 113 23.80 7.77 -0.61
N ASP A 114 24.80 8.63 -0.46
CA ASP A 114 26.03 8.56 -1.26
C ASP A 114 26.77 7.25 -1.02
N TYR A 115 26.91 6.84 0.23
CA TYR A 115 27.51 5.55 0.57
C TYR A 115 26.78 4.37 -0.05
N PHE A 116 25.46 4.32 0.11
CA PHE A 116 24.64 3.21 -0.36
C PHE A 116 24.70 3.10 -1.89
N LEU A 117 24.55 4.22 -2.60
CA LEU A 117 24.62 4.29 -4.05
C LEU A 117 26.00 3.86 -4.58
N SER A 118 27.09 4.32 -3.93
CA SER A 118 28.45 3.95 -4.33
C SER A 118 28.72 2.44 -4.20
N GLU A 119 28.22 1.81 -3.15
CA GLU A 119 28.34 0.35 -2.97
C GLU A 119 27.49 -0.44 -3.97
N MET A 120 26.27 0.04 -4.27
CA MET A 120 25.44 -0.55 -5.35
C MET A 120 26.15 -0.45 -6.71
N LYS A 121 26.79 0.69 -7.01
CA LYS A 121 27.58 0.87 -8.22
C LYS A 121 28.72 -0.15 -8.31
N ARG A 122 29.45 -0.33 -7.20
CA ARG A 122 30.51 -1.35 -7.11
C ARG A 122 29.98 -2.76 -7.38
N CYS A 123 28.77 -3.10 -6.92
CA CYS A 123 28.13 -4.37 -7.20
C CYS A 123 27.77 -4.52 -8.69
N GLN A 124 27.25 -3.44 -9.31
CA GLN A 124 26.92 -3.44 -10.74
C GLN A 124 28.18 -3.60 -11.62
N GLU A 125 29.27 -2.89 -11.28
CA GLU A 125 30.56 -2.99 -11.97
C GLU A 125 31.15 -4.40 -11.86
N ALA A 126 31.08 -5.02 -10.67
CA ALA A 126 31.53 -6.38 -10.45
C ALA A 126 30.72 -7.42 -11.26
N SER A 127 29.45 -7.15 -11.52
CA SER A 127 28.61 -8.00 -12.40
C SER A 127 29.04 -7.93 -13.87
N GLY A 128 29.64 -6.83 -14.32
CA GLY A 128 30.30 -6.65 -15.61
C GLY A 128 29.39 -6.54 -16.84
N ASN A 129 28.07 -6.62 -16.67
CA ASN A 129 27.08 -6.60 -17.76
C ASN A 129 25.91 -5.65 -17.52
N GLY A 130 25.98 -4.78 -16.53
CA GLY A 130 24.91 -3.85 -16.12
C GLY A 130 23.89 -4.41 -15.13
N TYR A 131 23.93 -5.68 -14.81
CA TYR A 131 23.04 -6.33 -13.83
C TYR A 131 23.29 -5.84 -12.42
N LEU A 132 22.21 -5.57 -11.70
CA LEU A 132 22.22 -5.18 -10.29
C LEU A 132 20.93 -5.66 -9.62
N CYS A 133 21.01 -6.61 -8.70
CA CYS A 133 19.87 -7.10 -7.92
C CYS A 133 20.35 -7.88 -6.70
N GLY A 134 19.49 -8.05 -5.69
CA GLY A 134 19.76 -8.89 -4.52
C GLY A 134 19.10 -10.27 -4.56
N VAL A 135 18.38 -10.62 -5.63
CA VAL A 135 17.66 -11.91 -5.74
C VAL A 135 18.61 -13.08 -5.61
N PRO A 136 18.41 -14.02 -4.66
CA PRO A 136 19.29 -15.16 -4.49
C PRO A 136 19.37 -16.04 -5.75
N ASN A 137 20.59 -16.31 -6.24
CA ASN A 137 20.86 -17.02 -7.51
C ASN A 137 20.14 -16.38 -8.72
N GLY A 138 19.96 -15.07 -8.73
CA GLY A 138 19.26 -14.34 -9.77
C GLY A 138 19.87 -14.53 -11.15
N LYS A 139 21.21 -14.59 -11.27
CA LYS A 139 21.90 -14.84 -12.54
C LYS A 139 21.43 -16.13 -13.24
N ALA A 140 21.15 -17.19 -12.48
CA ALA A 140 20.65 -18.44 -13.02
C ALA A 140 19.24 -18.30 -13.59
N ILE A 141 18.34 -17.64 -12.87
CA ILE A 141 16.96 -17.39 -13.31
C ILE A 141 16.94 -16.57 -14.58
N TRP A 142 17.69 -15.46 -14.62
CA TRP A 142 17.71 -14.60 -15.80
C TRP A 142 18.26 -15.30 -17.04
N ASN A 143 19.21 -16.23 -16.85
CA ASN A 143 19.68 -17.08 -17.94
C ASN A 143 18.62 -18.09 -18.40
N GLU A 144 17.86 -18.70 -17.48
CA GLU A 144 16.72 -19.56 -17.83
C GLU A 144 15.67 -18.80 -18.64
N ILE A 145 15.29 -17.59 -18.20
CA ILE A 145 14.33 -16.72 -18.89
C ILE A 145 14.84 -16.36 -20.28
N LYS A 146 16.10 -15.94 -20.40
CA LYS A 146 16.73 -15.61 -21.69
C LYS A 146 16.68 -16.77 -22.70
N ASN A 147 16.72 -18.02 -22.20
CA ASN A 147 16.59 -19.22 -23.01
C ASN A 147 15.14 -19.68 -23.21
N GLY A 148 14.16 -18.84 -22.86
CA GLY A 148 12.72 -19.08 -23.07
C GLY A 148 12.08 -20.04 -22.07
N LYS A 149 12.79 -20.44 -21.00
CA LYS A 149 12.20 -21.23 -19.92
C LYS A 149 11.48 -20.29 -18.96
N ILE A 150 10.15 -20.33 -18.97
CA ILE A 150 9.27 -19.50 -18.13
C ILE A 150 8.28 -20.43 -17.41
N ASP A 151 8.35 -20.41 -16.08
CA ASP A 151 7.39 -21.08 -15.20
C ASP A 151 6.90 -20.02 -14.19
N ALA A 152 5.79 -19.37 -14.53
CA ALA A 152 5.25 -18.24 -13.80
C ALA A 152 3.93 -18.57 -13.10
N ASN A 153 3.83 -18.16 -11.85
CA ASN A 153 2.58 -18.09 -11.10
C ASN A 153 2.51 -16.69 -10.43
N PRO A 154 1.38 -16.28 -9.84
CA PRO A 154 1.23 -14.92 -9.30
C PRO A 154 2.36 -14.48 -8.36
N PHE A 155 2.96 -15.42 -7.62
CA PHE A 155 3.96 -15.11 -6.59
C PHE A 155 5.30 -15.82 -6.79
N GLY A 156 5.50 -16.39 -7.95
CA GLY A 156 6.73 -17.09 -8.27
C GLY A 156 7.10 -17.00 -9.75
N LEU A 157 8.40 -17.08 -10.03
CA LEU A 157 8.95 -17.20 -11.37
C LEU A 157 10.15 -18.12 -11.30
N ASN A 158 10.08 -19.25 -12.02
CA ASN A 158 11.14 -20.27 -12.06
C ASN A 158 11.60 -20.70 -10.66
N ASN A 159 10.63 -21.02 -9.78
CA ASN A 159 10.86 -21.42 -8.38
C ASN A 159 11.58 -20.36 -7.53
N ARG A 160 11.41 -19.08 -7.83
CA ARG A 160 11.87 -17.95 -7.00
C ARG A 160 10.71 -17.05 -6.62
N TRP A 161 10.77 -16.51 -5.43
CA TRP A 161 9.76 -15.62 -4.90
C TRP A 161 9.88 -14.23 -5.56
N VAL A 162 8.91 -13.89 -6.40
CA VAL A 162 8.69 -12.62 -7.12
C VAL A 162 9.95 -11.83 -7.53
N PRO A 163 10.87 -12.45 -8.32
CA PRO A 163 12.16 -11.82 -8.68
C PRO A 163 11.99 -10.54 -9.51
N LEU A 164 10.91 -10.43 -10.28
CA LEU A 164 10.59 -9.22 -11.07
C LEU A 164 10.16 -8.06 -10.16
N TYR A 165 9.42 -8.32 -9.09
CA TYR A 165 9.11 -7.32 -8.07
C TYR A 165 10.39 -6.85 -7.38
N ASN A 166 11.25 -7.77 -6.98
CA ASN A 166 12.49 -7.45 -6.28
C ASN A 166 13.39 -6.52 -7.13
N ILE A 167 13.69 -6.90 -8.38
CA ILE A 167 14.51 -6.06 -9.26
C ILE A 167 13.85 -4.71 -9.57
N HIS A 168 12.50 -4.65 -9.61
CA HIS A 168 11.78 -3.38 -9.76
C HIS A 168 12.16 -2.39 -8.67
N LYS A 169 12.35 -2.85 -7.41
CA LYS A 169 12.73 -1.94 -6.31
C LYS A 169 14.11 -1.33 -6.52
N THR A 170 15.04 -2.11 -7.07
CA THR A 170 16.36 -1.59 -7.47
C THR A 170 16.22 -0.52 -8.56
N TYR A 171 15.40 -0.76 -9.58
CA TYR A 171 15.11 0.23 -10.64
C TYR A 171 14.51 1.51 -10.06
N ALA A 172 13.50 1.38 -9.20
CA ALA A 172 12.84 2.53 -8.57
C ALA A 172 13.81 3.34 -7.72
N GLY A 173 14.66 2.66 -6.93
CA GLY A 173 15.68 3.32 -6.12
C GLY A 173 16.69 4.11 -6.95
N LEU A 174 17.20 3.54 -8.04
CA LEU A 174 18.12 4.22 -8.96
C LEU A 174 17.44 5.42 -9.64
N ARG A 175 16.19 5.25 -10.11
CA ARG A 175 15.40 6.32 -10.69
C ARG A 175 15.23 7.48 -9.71
N ASP A 176 14.87 7.19 -8.45
CA ASP A 176 14.64 8.21 -7.43
C ASP A 176 15.94 8.88 -6.99
N ALA A 177 17.05 8.15 -6.89
CA ALA A 177 18.36 8.74 -6.62
C ALA A 177 18.76 9.78 -7.69
N TYR A 178 18.47 9.53 -8.95
CA TYR A 178 18.71 10.49 -10.02
C TYR A 178 17.67 11.62 -10.05
N VAL A 179 16.40 11.28 -10.21
CA VAL A 179 15.32 12.25 -10.50
C VAL A 179 14.97 13.11 -9.28
N ILE A 180 15.01 12.53 -8.08
CA ILE A 180 14.57 13.21 -6.85
C ILE A 180 15.75 13.80 -6.08
N ALA A 181 16.83 13.04 -5.90
CA ALA A 181 17.99 13.49 -5.13
C ALA A 181 19.12 14.10 -5.97
N GLY A 182 19.01 14.08 -7.31
CA GLY A 182 19.99 14.69 -8.22
C GLY A 182 21.35 13.98 -8.25
N LYS A 183 21.39 12.66 -7.97
CA LYS A 183 22.61 11.86 -7.99
C LYS A 183 22.91 11.41 -9.43
N GLU A 184 23.72 12.15 -10.15
CA GLU A 184 24.00 11.95 -11.57
C GLU A 184 24.50 10.54 -11.92
N GLU A 185 25.28 9.90 -11.05
CA GLU A 185 25.79 8.55 -11.29
C GLU A 185 24.69 7.49 -11.39
N ALA A 186 23.56 7.70 -10.73
CA ALA A 186 22.42 6.76 -10.76
C ALA A 186 21.77 6.66 -12.14
N GLU A 187 21.86 7.72 -12.99
CA GLU A 187 21.35 7.67 -14.36
C GLU A 187 22.07 6.60 -15.19
N GLY A 188 23.40 6.61 -15.17
CA GLY A 188 24.20 5.62 -15.89
C GLY A 188 23.93 4.18 -15.41
N MET A 189 23.76 4.00 -14.10
CA MET A 189 23.42 2.71 -13.51
C MET A 189 22.03 2.22 -13.94
N LEU A 190 21.04 3.11 -13.94
CA LEU A 190 19.66 2.84 -14.36
C LEU A 190 19.59 2.45 -15.83
N ILE A 191 20.30 3.18 -16.70
CA ILE A 191 20.37 2.88 -18.13
C ILE A 191 21.05 1.54 -18.37
N ALA A 192 22.17 1.25 -17.70
CA ALA A 192 22.90 -0.01 -17.82
C ALA A 192 22.04 -1.20 -17.40
N LEU A 193 21.31 -1.09 -16.30
CA LEU A 193 20.38 -2.12 -15.83
C LEU A 193 19.23 -2.33 -16.82
N THR A 194 18.73 -1.26 -17.46
CA THR A 194 17.66 -1.33 -18.46
C THR A 194 18.14 -1.99 -19.76
N ASP A 195 19.36 -1.67 -20.22
CA ASP A 195 19.96 -2.31 -21.37
C ASP A 195 20.25 -3.81 -21.11
N TRP A 196 20.62 -4.16 -19.88
CA TRP A 196 20.72 -5.54 -19.44
C TRP A 196 19.37 -6.28 -19.54
N MET A 197 18.26 -5.67 -19.09
CA MET A 197 16.92 -6.26 -19.19
C MET A 197 16.50 -6.43 -20.66
N LEU A 198 16.74 -5.41 -21.51
CA LEU A 198 16.51 -5.50 -22.97
C LEU A 198 17.21 -6.71 -23.57
N ASN A 199 18.49 -6.92 -23.21
CA ASN A 199 19.25 -8.07 -23.69
C ASN A 199 18.68 -9.41 -23.15
N THR A 200 18.26 -9.42 -21.88
CA THR A 200 17.70 -10.62 -21.23
C THR A 200 16.41 -11.09 -21.91
N VAL A 201 15.53 -10.16 -22.31
CA VAL A 201 14.24 -10.48 -22.94
C VAL A 201 14.23 -10.38 -24.46
N SER A 202 15.40 -10.15 -25.09
CA SER A 202 15.52 -9.92 -26.53
C SER A 202 15.08 -11.09 -27.40
N THR A 203 15.20 -12.31 -26.88
CA THR A 203 14.84 -13.58 -27.57
C THR A 203 13.39 -14.00 -27.32
N LEU A 204 12.69 -13.37 -26.37
CA LEU A 204 11.34 -13.74 -25.99
C LEU A 204 10.30 -13.15 -26.94
N THR A 205 9.26 -13.92 -27.23
CA THR A 205 8.05 -13.42 -27.89
C THR A 205 7.23 -12.57 -26.92
N ASP A 206 6.26 -11.81 -27.42
CA ASP A 206 5.34 -11.04 -26.58
C ASP A 206 4.49 -11.94 -25.68
N GLU A 207 4.08 -13.12 -26.19
CA GLU A 207 3.33 -14.11 -25.42
C GLU A 207 4.15 -14.66 -24.25
N GLN A 208 5.43 -14.95 -24.47
CA GLN A 208 6.33 -15.40 -23.40
C GLN A 208 6.52 -14.30 -22.34
N ILE A 209 6.63 -13.04 -22.74
CA ILE A 209 6.67 -11.91 -21.77
C ILE A 209 5.35 -11.82 -21.01
N GLN A 210 4.19 -11.92 -21.69
CA GLN A 210 2.91 -11.88 -20.98
C GLN A 210 2.72 -13.07 -20.03
N ASP A 211 3.23 -14.25 -20.36
CA ASP A 211 3.25 -15.39 -19.44
C ASP A 211 4.15 -15.11 -18.22
N MET A 212 5.36 -14.58 -18.43
CA MET A 212 6.27 -14.16 -17.37
C MET A 212 5.64 -13.11 -16.44
N LEU A 213 4.85 -12.17 -16.97
CA LEU A 213 4.15 -11.11 -16.22
C LEU A 213 2.98 -11.61 -15.36
N ARG A 214 2.64 -12.89 -15.40
CA ARG A 214 1.74 -13.52 -14.43
C ARG A 214 2.34 -13.47 -13.02
N SER A 215 3.67 -13.52 -12.92
CA SER A 215 4.38 -13.25 -11.67
C SER A 215 4.33 -11.76 -11.33
N GLU A 216 4.23 -11.44 -10.03
CA GLU A 216 4.28 -10.06 -9.55
C GLU A 216 5.56 -9.37 -10.03
N HIS A 217 5.39 -8.19 -10.63
CA HIS A 217 6.50 -7.48 -11.29
C HIS A 217 6.56 -5.98 -10.95
N GLY A 218 5.80 -5.55 -9.92
CA GLY A 218 5.79 -4.15 -9.51
C GLY A 218 5.44 -3.20 -10.68
N GLY A 219 6.11 -2.07 -10.72
CA GLY A 219 5.98 -1.04 -11.76
C GLY A 219 7.12 -1.08 -12.80
N LEU A 220 7.56 -2.26 -13.27
CA LEU A 220 8.62 -2.33 -14.29
C LEU A 220 8.27 -1.55 -15.56
N ASN A 221 7.01 -1.57 -16.00
CA ASN A 221 6.54 -0.77 -17.13
C ASN A 221 6.66 0.74 -16.88
N GLU A 222 6.48 1.21 -15.64
CA GLU A 222 6.67 2.61 -15.26
C GLU A 222 8.14 3.02 -15.38
N VAL A 223 9.05 2.28 -14.75
CA VAL A 223 10.47 2.67 -14.74
C VAL A 223 11.11 2.60 -16.12
N PHE A 224 10.69 1.65 -16.99
CA PHE A 224 11.15 1.64 -18.39
C PHE A 224 10.62 2.84 -19.18
N ALA A 225 9.38 3.28 -18.91
CA ALA A 225 8.85 4.51 -19.48
C ALA A 225 9.61 5.75 -18.95
N ASP A 226 10.00 5.75 -17.66
CA ASP A 226 10.85 6.82 -17.13
C ASP A 226 12.21 6.88 -17.84
N VAL A 227 12.86 5.75 -18.10
CA VAL A 227 14.12 5.71 -18.87
C VAL A 227 13.93 6.20 -20.30
N TYR A 228 12.76 5.95 -20.91
CA TYR A 228 12.40 6.60 -22.18
C TYR A 228 12.31 8.12 -22.02
N GLY A 229 11.60 8.60 -20.99
CA GLY A 229 11.47 10.04 -20.72
C GLY A 229 12.82 10.75 -20.50
N LEU A 230 13.78 10.06 -19.86
CA LEU A 230 15.13 10.59 -19.63
C LEU A 230 16.00 10.59 -20.89
N THR A 231 15.90 9.56 -21.73
CA THR A 231 16.85 9.34 -22.83
C THR A 231 16.31 9.66 -24.22
N GLY A 232 14.99 9.73 -24.38
CA GLY A 232 14.31 9.85 -25.69
C GLY A 232 14.43 8.61 -26.57
N LYS A 233 15.03 7.51 -26.08
CA LYS A 233 15.30 6.32 -26.91
C LYS A 233 14.08 5.39 -26.93
N LYS A 234 13.42 5.29 -28.08
CA LYS A 234 12.18 4.54 -28.31
C LYS A 234 12.24 3.08 -27.82
N LYS A 235 13.42 2.42 -27.87
CA LYS A 235 13.59 1.04 -27.39
C LYS A 235 13.11 0.82 -25.95
N TYR A 236 13.20 1.84 -25.09
CA TYR A 236 12.75 1.76 -23.69
C TYR A 236 11.24 1.93 -23.57
N LEU A 237 10.62 2.76 -24.41
CA LEU A 237 9.16 2.84 -24.50
C LEU A 237 8.56 1.53 -25.02
N ASP A 238 9.18 0.94 -26.03
CA ASP A 238 8.76 -0.37 -26.58
C ASP A 238 8.87 -1.46 -25.50
N LEU A 239 9.95 -1.45 -24.69
CA LEU A 239 10.09 -2.33 -23.54
C LEU A 239 8.99 -2.11 -22.49
N ALA A 240 8.69 -0.85 -22.15
CA ALA A 240 7.61 -0.50 -21.20
C ALA A 240 6.26 -1.03 -21.69
N LYS A 241 5.93 -0.90 -22.97
CA LYS A 241 4.70 -1.42 -23.57
C LYS A 241 4.67 -2.95 -23.56
N ARG A 242 5.78 -3.64 -23.83
CA ARG A 242 5.88 -5.11 -23.75
C ARG A 242 5.68 -5.61 -22.31
N PHE A 243 6.16 -4.87 -21.31
CA PHE A 243 5.98 -5.17 -19.88
C PHE A 243 4.65 -4.70 -19.31
N SER A 244 3.76 -4.17 -20.13
CA SER A 244 2.40 -3.84 -19.73
C SER A 244 1.51 -5.07 -19.78
N HIS A 245 1.05 -5.54 -18.60
CA HIS A 245 0.30 -6.79 -18.45
C HIS A 245 -1.11 -6.68 -19.03
N ARG A 246 -1.36 -7.35 -20.17
CA ARG A 246 -2.61 -7.25 -20.96
C ARG A 246 -3.82 -7.77 -20.24
N VAL A 247 -3.66 -8.75 -19.33
CA VAL A 247 -4.76 -9.29 -18.51
C VAL A 247 -5.40 -8.21 -17.64
N VAL A 248 -4.63 -7.20 -17.23
CA VAL A 248 -5.14 -6.04 -16.47
C VAL A 248 -5.53 -4.90 -17.40
N LEU A 249 -4.68 -4.58 -18.38
CA LEU A 249 -4.88 -3.43 -19.27
C LEU A 249 -6.14 -3.58 -20.14
N ASN A 250 -6.35 -4.76 -20.77
CA ASN A 250 -7.43 -4.93 -21.75
C ASN A 250 -8.82 -4.72 -21.15
N PRO A 251 -9.19 -5.32 -19.98
CA PRO A 251 -10.47 -5.01 -19.35
C PRO A 251 -10.65 -3.54 -19.00
N LEU A 252 -9.57 -2.86 -18.55
CA LEU A 252 -9.63 -1.44 -18.20
C LEU A 252 -9.86 -0.54 -19.43
N LEU A 253 -9.27 -0.89 -20.59
CA LEU A 253 -9.56 -0.22 -21.87
C LEU A 253 -11.03 -0.35 -22.29
N GLU A 254 -11.66 -1.48 -21.94
CA GLU A 254 -13.07 -1.74 -22.16
C GLU A 254 -13.98 -1.19 -21.04
N LYS A 255 -13.40 -0.54 -20.03
CA LYS A 255 -14.10 -0.06 -18.82
C LYS A 255 -14.87 -1.16 -18.09
N LYS A 256 -14.25 -2.34 -17.98
CA LYS A 256 -14.78 -3.50 -17.24
C LYS A 256 -14.01 -3.70 -15.94
N ASP A 257 -14.73 -3.73 -14.82
CA ASP A 257 -14.17 -4.10 -13.53
C ASP A 257 -14.04 -5.63 -13.42
N GLN A 258 -12.82 -6.12 -13.49
CA GLN A 258 -12.48 -7.53 -13.28
C GLN A 258 -11.50 -7.70 -12.11
N LEU A 259 -11.49 -6.77 -11.14
CA LEU A 259 -10.49 -6.74 -10.07
C LEU A 259 -10.78 -7.75 -8.96
N THR A 260 -12.03 -8.15 -8.75
CA THR A 260 -12.42 -9.06 -7.66
C THR A 260 -11.57 -10.33 -7.63
N GLY A 261 -10.94 -10.59 -6.48
CA GLY A 261 -10.05 -11.74 -6.25
C GLY A 261 -8.61 -11.56 -6.76
N MET A 262 -8.30 -10.44 -7.43
CA MET A 262 -6.91 -10.12 -7.77
C MET A 262 -6.17 -9.56 -6.54
N HIS A 263 -4.92 -9.92 -6.38
CA HIS A 263 -4.04 -9.31 -5.38
C HIS A 263 -3.86 -7.83 -5.69
N ALA A 264 -4.28 -6.94 -4.80
CA ALA A 264 -4.44 -5.52 -5.08
C ALA A 264 -3.11 -4.82 -5.36
N ASN A 265 -2.13 -5.01 -4.48
CA ASN A 265 -0.82 -4.36 -4.62
C ASN A 265 -0.07 -4.80 -5.89
N THR A 266 -0.33 -6.01 -6.39
CA THR A 266 0.22 -6.48 -7.67
C THR A 266 -0.34 -5.69 -8.87
N GLN A 267 -1.59 -5.20 -8.80
CA GLN A 267 -2.22 -4.53 -9.95
C GLN A 267 -1.97 -3.03 -9.98
N ILE A 268 -2.01 -2.34 -8.83
CA ILE A 268 -1.91 -0.87 -8.77
C ILE A 268 -0.64 -0.33 -9.45
N PRO A 269 0.58 -0.88 -9.20
CA PRO A 269 1.80 -0.41 -9.86
C PRO A 269 1.77 -0.55 -11.38
N LYS A 270 1.10 -1.58 -11.92
CA LYS A 270 0.94 -1.76 -13.38
C LYS A 270 0.18 -0.60 -14.00
N VAL A 271 -0.88 -0.14 -13.30
CA VAL A 271 -1.73 0.97 -13.75
C VAL A 271 -0.97 2.31 -13.68
N ILE A 272 -0.11 2.50 -12.69
CA ILE A 272 0.82 3.65 -12.66
C ILE A 272 1.67 3.65 -13.93
N GLY A 273 2.20 2.50 -14.33
CA GLY A 273 2.96 2.36 -15.57
C GLY A 273 2.14 2.64 -16.83
N PHE A 274 0.86 2.20 -16.90
CA PHE A 274 -0.02 2.54 -18.01
C PHE A 274 -0.22 4.05 -18.12
N LYS A 275 -0.46 4.73 -16.99
CA LYS A 275 -0.57 6.19 -16.93
C LYS A 275 0.73 6.88 -17.35
N ARG A 276 1.88 6.37 -16.89
CA ARG A 276 3.18 6.95 -17.23
C ARG A 276 3.50 6.83 -18.73
N ILE A 277 3.22 5.69 -19.33
CA ILE A 277 3.34 5.48 -20.78
C ILE A 277 2.44 6.45 -21.53
N ALA A 278 1.17 6.59 -21.09
CA ALA A 278 0.22 7.51 -21.69
C ALA A 278 0.70 8.97 -21.63
N ASP A 279 1.27 9.40 -20.50
CA ASP A 279 1.79 10.76 -20.32
C ASP A 279 2.96 11.08 -21.25
N LEU A 280 3.78 10.08 -21.58
CA LEU A 280 4.98 10.26 -22.43
C LEU A 280 4.71 10.07 -23.92
N ASP A 281 3.78 9.19 -24.30
CA ASP A 281 3.51 8.79 -25.68
C ASP A 281 2.19 9.39 -26.25
N GLY A 282 1.39 10.04 -25.40
CA GLY A 282 0.11 10.63 -25.81
C GLY A 282 -1.05 9.62 -25.93
N GLU A 283 -0.89 8.40 -25.46
CA GLU A 283 -1.89 7.31 -25.52
C GLU A 283 -3.10 7.57 -24.61
N LYS A 284 -3.99 8.47 -25.04
CA LYS A 284 -5.15 8.86 -24.22
C LYS A 284 -5.98 7.67 -23.69
N ALA A 285 -6.15 6.60 -24.47
CA ALA A 285 -6.91 5.44 -24.05
C ALA A 285 -6.33 4.76 -22.79
N TRP A 286 -5.00 4.71 -22.64
CA TRP A 286 -4.35 4.17 -21.47
C TRP A 286 -4.49 5.10 -20.25
N SER A 287 -4.50 6.42 -20.48
CA SER A 287 -4.80 7.39 -19.43
C SER A 287 -6.26 7.23 -18.93
N ASP A 288 -7.21 7.08 -19.86
CA ASP A 288 -8.64 6.86 -19.54
C ASP A 288 -8.87 5.50 -18.83
N ALA A 289 -8.09 4.46 -19.16
CA ALA A 289 -8.09 3.17 -18.47
C ALA A 289 -7.57 3.30 -17.02
N SER A 290 -6.52 4.09 -16.83
CA SER A 290 -5.94 4.35 -15.50
C SER A 290 -6.89 5.18 -14.62
N ASP A 291 -7.59 6.14 -15.21
CA ASP A 291 -8.64 6.92 -14.58
C ASP A 291 -9.83 6.03 -14.16
N PHE A 292 -10.30 5.16 -15.06
CA PHE A 292 -11.36 4.20 -14.76
C PHE A 292 -10.97 3.26 -13.60
N PHE A 293 -9.74 2.75 -13.60
CA PHE A 293 -9.22 1.95 -12.49
C PHE A 293 -9.29 2.71 -11.16
N TRP A 294 -8.79 3.97 -11.16
CA TRP A 294 -8.80 4.80 -9.96
C TRP A 294 -10.20 5.00 -9.41
N HIS A 295 -11.17 5.38 -10.25
CA HIS A 295 -12.57 5.54 -9.85
C HIS A 295 -13.17 4.22 -9.33
N THR A 296 -12.86 3.09 -9.97
CA THR A 296 -13.33 1.76 -9.54
C THR A 296 -12.80 1.41 -8.13
N VAL A 297 -11.53 1.66 -7.85
CA VAL A 297 -10.94 1.36 -6.55
C VAL A 297 -11.42 2.34 -5.49
N VAL A 298 -11.36 3.65 -5.76
CA VAL A 298 -11.67 4.68 -4.76
C VAL A 298 -13.15 4.71 -4.40
N ASN A 299 -14.04 4.62 -5.38
CA ASN A 299 -15.47 4.78 -5.15
C ASN A 299 -16.17 3.48 -4.73
N ASN A 300 -15.68 2.32 -5.19
CA ASN A 300 -16.40 1.06 -5.03
C ASN A 300 -15.70 0.06 -4.10
N ARG A 301 -14.41 0.26 -3.74
CA ARG A 301 -13.61 -0.72 -3.00
C ARG A 301 -12.82 -0.15 -1.83
N SER A 302 -12.89 1.17 -1.60
CA SER A 302 -12.15 1.81 -0.51
C SER A 302 -13.03 2.11 0.69
N VAL A 303 -12.44 1.96 1.87
CA VAL A 303 -13.04 2.36 3.16
C VAL A 303 -12.73 3.82 3.49
N SER A 304 -13.34 4.36 4.55
CA SER A 304 -13.25 5.78 4.93
C SER A 304 -11.83 6.31 5.13
N ILE A 305 -10.88 5.48 5.56
CA ILE A 305 -9.46 5.87 5.67
C ILE A 305 -8.75 6.00 4.30
N GLY A 306 -9.41 5.68 3.19
CA GLY A 306 -8.82 5.69 1.84
C GLY A 306 -8.11 4.39 1.46
N GLY A 307 -8.04 3.41 2.35
CA GLY A 307 -7.45 2.10 2.08
C GLY A 307 -8.42 1.14 1.37
N ASN A 308 -7.88 0.12 0.72
CA ASN A 308 -8.63 -0.90 -0.01
C ASN A 308 -8.00 -2.28 0.21
N SER A 309 -8.67 -3.34 -0.24
CA SER A 309 -8.33 -4.75 -0.11
C SER A 309 -8.59 -5.39 1.26
N VAL A 310 -8.76 -6.68 1.24
CA VAL A 310 -8.85 -7.57 2.40
C VAL A 310 -7.94 -8.76 2.12
N ARG A 311 -7.08 -9.13 3.09
CA ARG A 311 -6.12 -10.22 2.90
C ARG A 311 -5.36 -10.05 1.56
N GLU A 312 -4.89 -8.81 1.32
CA GLU A 312 -4.16 -8.38 0.13
C GLU A 312 -4.97 -8.36 -1.19
N HIS A 313 -6.20 -8.89 -1.21
CA HIS A 313 -6.97 -9.05 -2.45
C HIS A 313 -8.15 -8.08 -2.53
N PHE A 314 -8.52 -7.68 -3.75
CA PHE A 314 -9.75 -6.94 -3.98
C PHE A 314 -10.95 -7.83 -3.67
N HIS A 315 -11.75 -7.45 -2.66
CA HIS A 315 -13.04 -8.09 -2.37
C HIS A 315 -14.10 -7.71 -3.43
N LYS A 316 -15.27 -8.32 -3.39
CA LYS A 316 -16.41 -7.91 -4.25
C LYS A 316 -16.76 -6.46 -3.96
N ALA A 317 -17.09 -5.70 -5.01
CA ALA A 317 -17.45 -4.28 -4.87
C ALA A 317 -18.79 -4.06 -4.14
N ASP A 318 -19.66 -5.06 -4.16
CA ASP A 318 -20.99 -5.08 -3.57
C ASP A 318 -21.07 -5.89 -2.24
N ASP A 319 -19.92 -6.27 -1.66
CA ASP A 319 -19.87 -7.04 -0.42
C ASP A 319 -18.61 -6.69 0.39
N PHE A 320 -18.79 -5.95 1.48
CA PHE A 320 -17.74 -5.56 2.42
C PHE A 320 -17.71 -6.41 3.70
N SER A 321 -18.46 -7.52 3.76
CA SER A 321 -18.52 -8.37 4.95
C SER A 321 -17.16 -8.89 5.39
N SER A 322 -16.31 -9.29 4.44
CA SER A 322 -14.93 -9.72 4.71
C SER A 322 -14.06 -8.58 5.28
N MET A 323 -14.26 -7.33 4.83
CA MET A 323 -13.58 -6.15 5.35
C MET A 323 -13.90 -5.91 6.83
N MET A 324 -15.15 -6.16 7.23
CA MET A 324 -15.62 -5.94 8.60
C MET A 324 -15.30 -7.09 9.55
N THR A 325 -14.90 -8.24 9.03
CA THR A 325 -14.68 -9.44 9.84
C THR A 325 -13.22 -9.92 9.89
N SER A 326 -12.38 -9.53 8.92
CA SER A 326 -10.98 -9.95 8.84
C SER A 326 -10.05 -9.15 9.76
N GLU A 327 -9.03 -9.82 10.29
CA GLU A 327 -7.87 -9.20 10.95
C GLU A 327 -6.88 -8.58 9.96
N GLN A 328 -7.00 -8.88 8.67
CA GLN A 328 -6.16 -8.38 7.59
C GLN A 328 -6.97 -7.42 6.73
N GLY A 329 -7.02 -6.16 7.13
CA GLY A 329 -7.71 -5.08 6.42
C GLY A 329 -6.87 -4.47 5.30
N PRO A 330 -7.11 -3.20 4.97
CA PRO A 330 -6.35 -2.50 3.95
C PRO A 330 -4.83 -2.55 4.18
N GLU A 331 -4.10 -2.87 3.11
CA GLU A 331 -2.65 -2.88 3.07
C GLU A 331 -2.09 -1.47 2.81
N THR A 332 -1.06 -1.07 3.57
CA THR A 332 -0.46 0.27 3.43
C THR A 332 0.18 0.49 2.05
N CYS A 333 0.80 -0.55 1.45
CA CYS A 333 1.37 -0.46 0.10
C CYS A 333 0.34 -0.09 -0.97
N ASN A 334 -0.91 -0.57 -0.85
CA ASN A 334 -1.97 -0.21 -1.79
C ASN A 334 -2.22 1.29 -1.79
N THR A 335 -2.34 1.89 -0.61
CA THR A 335 -2.56 3.33 -0.48
C THR A 335 -1.35 4.12 -0.95
N TYR A 336 -0.12 3.70 -0.63
CA TYR A 336 1.10 4.29 -1.19
C TYR A 336 1.05 4.37 -2.72
N ASN A 337 0.74 3.28 -3.40
CA ASN A 337 0.65 3.23 -4.85
C ASN A 337 -0.55 4.02 -5.40
N MET A 338 -1.71 3.98 -4.72
CA MET A 338 -2.87 4.78 -5.11
C MET A 338 -2.59 6.29 -5.01
N LEU A 339 -1.83 6.77 -4.03
CA LEU A 339 -1.44 8.18 -3.94
C LEU A 339 -0.51 8.59 -5.11
N ARG A 340 0.39 7.70 -5.55
CA ARG A 340 1.23 7.93 -6.73
C ARG A 340 0.39 8.07 -8.00
N LEU A 341 -0.55 7.16 -8.23
CA LEU A 341 -1.49 7.24 -9.36
C LEU A 341 -2.35 8.51 -9.29
N THR A 342 -2.87 8.84 -8.11
CA THR A 342 -3.68 10.02 -7.85
C THR A 342 -2.96 11.32 -8.23
N LYS A 343 -1.68 11.46 -7.86
CA LYS A 343 -0.84 12.59 -8.24
C LYS A 343 -0.77 12.77 -9.77
N MET A 344 -0.51 11.69 -10.51
CA MET A 344 -0.39 11.74 -11.96
C MET A 344 -1.72 12.10 -12.64
N LEU A 345 -2.83 11.55 -12.15
CA LEU A 345 -4.18 11.86 -12.67
C LEU A 345 -4.58 13.31 -12.37
N TYR A 346 -4.27 13.82 -11.18
CA TYR A 346 -4.47 15.22 -10.82
C TYR A 346 -3.67 16.17 -11.70
N GLN A 347 -2.39 15.88 -11.92
CA GLN A 347 -1.53 16.73 -12.78
C GLN A 347 -2.09 16.86 -14.22
N THR A 348 -2.68 15.80 -14.75
CA THR A 348 -3.24 15.78 -16.10
C THR A 348 -4.63 16.44 -16.17
N SER A 349 -5.49 16.22 -15.17
CA SER A 349 -6.91 16.64 -15.21
C SER A 349 -7.18 17.94 -14.45
N GLY A 350 -6.54 18.12 -13.28
CA GLY A 350 -6.87 19.17 -12.31
C GLY A 350 -8.16 18.90 -11.53
N ASP A 351 -8.72 17.69 -11.58
CA ASP A 351 -9.96 17.36 -10.89
C ASP A 351 -9.75 17.25 -9.37
N MET A 352 -10.67 17.90 -8.61
CA MET A 352 -10.61 17.95 -7.15
C MET A 352 -10.83 16.61 -6.48
N ALA A 353 -11.55 15.68 -7.09
CA ALA A 353 -11.78 14.34 -6.53
C ALA A 353 -10.47 13.63 -6.19
N TYR A 354 -9.41 13.86 -7.00
CA TYR A 354 -8.08 13.30 -6.71
C TYR A 354 -7.47 13.90 -5.45
N MET A 355 -7.62 15.21 -5.24
CA MET A 355 -7.08 15.86 -4.04
C MET A 355 -7.88 15.52 -2.78
N ASP A 356 -9.20 15.37 -2.88
CA ASP A 356 -10.04 14.96 -1.76
C ASP A 356 -9.69 13.53 -1.30
N TYR A 357 -9.45 12.61 -2.25
CA TYR A 357 -8.94 11.27 -1.93
C TYR A 357 -7.52 11.32 -1.35
N TYR A 358 -6.61 12.10 -1.98
CA TYR A 358 -5.21 12.20 -1.55
C TYR A 358 -5.12 12.66 -0.09
N GLU A 359 -5.80 13.76 0.25
CA GLU A 359 -5.84 14.30 1.61
C GLU A 359 -6.42 13.30 2.61
N ARG A 360 -7.57 12.68 2.27
CA ARG A 360 -8.23 11.67 3.11
C ARG A 360 -7.32 10.49 3.41
N ALA A 361 -6.71 9.91 2.39
CA ALA A 361 -5.82 8.77 2.53
C ALA A 361 -4.51 9.13 3.26
N LEU A 362 -3.96 10.31 2.99
CA LEU A 362 -2.74 10.78 3.63
C LEU A 362 -2.91 10.93 5.15
N TYR A 363 -3.97 11.61 5.61
CA TYR A 363 -4.24 11.77 7.05
C TYR A 363 -4.60 10.45 7.73
N ASN A 364 -5.49 9.65 7.11
CA ASN A 364 -6.16 8.58 7.84
C ASN A 364 -5.53 7.20 7.64
N HIS A 365 -4.83 6.95 6.54
CA HIS A 365 -4.13 5.68 6.35
C HIS A 365 -2.61 5.84 6.47
N ILE A 366 -2.01 6.75 5.69
CA ILE A 366 -0.54 6.88 5.66
C ILE A 366 -0.01 7.40 7.01
N LEU A 367 -0.49 8.55 7.49
CA LEU A 367 -0.04 9.11 8.76
C LEU A 367 -0.29 8.15 9.93
N SER A 368 -1.41 7.42 9.91
CA SER A 368 -1.74 6.45 10.97
C SER A 368 -0.92 5.16 10.90
N SER A 369 -0.22 4.90 9.79
CA SER A 369 0.56 3.67 9.60
C SER A 369 1.96 3.70 10.23
N GLN A 370 2.34 4.80 10.86
CA GLN A 370 3.59 4.91 11.61
C GLN A 370 3.30 5.06 13.10
N ASN A 371 3.98 4.30 13.95
CA ASN A 371 3.96 4.52 15.38
C ASN A 371 4.63 5.85 15.73
N PRO A 372 3.94 6.80 16.39
CA PRO A 372 4.48 8.14 16.63
C PRO A 372 5.57 8.18 17.71
N VAL A 373 5.82 7.07 18.42
CA VAL A 373 6.82 6.99 19.49
C VAL A 373 8.08 6.27 19.06
N GLN A 374 7.95 5.17 18.29
CA GLN A 374 9.06 4.29 17.92
C GLN A 374 9.35 4.28 16.42
N GLY A 375 8.48 4.90 15.61
CA GLY A 375 8.61 4.92 14.15
C GLY A 375 8.26 3.61 13.44
N GLY A 376 7.82 2.57 14.16
CA GLY A 376 7.43 1.29 13.56
C GLY A 376 6.29 1.44 12.56
N LEU A 377 6.33 0.65 11.48
CA LEU A 377 5.46 0.77 10.31
C LEU A 377 4.43 -0.35 10.26
N VAL A 378 3.26 -0.07 9.71
CA VAL A 378 2.10 -0.97 9.67
C VAL A 378 1.92 -1.59 8.29
N TYR A 379 1.63 -2.90 8.26
CA TYR A 379 1.22 -3.61 7.05
C TYR A 379 -0.30 -3.50 6.84
N PHE A 380 -1.08 -4.11 7.74
CA PHE A 380 -2.54 -4.12 7.69
C PHE A 380 -3.16 -3.15 8.69
N THR A 381 -4.22 -2.47 8.24
CA THR A 381 -5.09 -1.64 9.08
C THR A 381 -6.49 -2.29 9.14
N PRO A 382 -6.74 -3.21 10.08
CA PRO A 382 -8.02 -3.92 10.16
C PRO A 382 -9.21 -2.99 10.36
N MET A 383 -10.33 -3.28 9.66
CA MET A 383 -11.61 -2.61 9.89
C MET A 383 -12.51 -3.38 10.86
N ARG A 384 -12.11 -4.60 11.24
CA ARG A 384 -12.81 -5.40 12.26
C ARG A 384 -12.85 -4.63 13.59
N SER A 385 -14.05 -4.44 14.12
CA SER A 385 -14.27 -3.74 15.38
C SER A 385 -13.50 -4.41 16.54
N GLY A 386 -12.80 -3.59 17.34
CA GLY A 386 -12.02 -4.07 18.49
C GLY A 386 -10.74 -4.83 18.11
N HIS A 387 -10.25 -4.69 16.87
CA HIS A 387 -8.95 -5.24 16.49
C HIS A 387 -7.85 -4.18 16.54
N TYR A 388 -6.59 -4.52 16.23
CA TYR A 388 -5.43 -3.61 16.38
C TYR A 388 -4.42 -3.79 15.24
N ARG A 389 -3.55 -2.78 15.08
CA ARG A 389 -2.44 -2.77 14.13
C ARG A 389 -1.18 -3.38 14.75
N VAL A 390 -0.36 -4.00 13.89
CA VAL A 390 0.98 -4.50 14.22
C VAL A 390 2.01 -3.54 13.66
N TYR A 391 3.02 -3.20 14.47
CA TYR A 391 4.10 -2.30 14.12
C TYR A 391 5.40 -3.08 13.88
N SER A 392 6.11 -2.72 12.81
CA SER A 392 7.44 -3.27 12.51
C SER A 392 8.48 -2.83 13.55
N GLN A 393 9.56 -3.59 13.64
CA GLN A 393 10.76 -3.22 14.38
C GLN A 393 11.95 -3.12 13.43
N PRO A 394 12.80 -2.08 13.53
CA PRO A 394 13.84 -1.77 12.52
C PRO A 394 14.83 -2.89 12.26
N GLN A 395 15.11 -3.74 13.24
CA GLN A 395 16.12 -4.80 13.10
C GLN A 395 15.56 -6.17 12.77
N SER A 396 14.22 -6.31 12.73
CA SER A 396 13.54 -7.61 12.68
C SER A 396 12.60 -7.77 11.49
N CYS A 397 11.96 -6.70 11.02
CA CYS A 397 10.84 -6.80 10.09
C CYS A 397 11.16 -6.09 8.77
N PHE A 398 11.01 -6.82 7.66
CA PHE A 398 11.38 -6.33 6.33
C PHE A 398 10.32 -6.73 5.28
N TRP A 399 9.04 -6.48 5.61
CA TRP A 399 7.93 -6.64 4.67
C TRP A 399 7.94 -5.54 3.61
N CYS A 400 7.25 -5.73 2.50
CA CYS A 400 7.09 -4.70 1.47
C CYS A 400 6.56 -3.36 2.04
N CYS A 401 5.63 -3.42 3.01
CA CYS A 401 5.08 -2.22 3.65
C CYS A 401 6.06 -1.50 4.59
N VAL A 402 7.15 -2.13 5.03
CA VAL A 402 8.28 -1.42 5.66
C VAL A 402 8.99 -0.59 4.60
N GLY A 403 9.21 -1.15 3.41
CA GLY A 403 9.82 -0.43 2.29
C GLY A 403 9.00 0.78 1.85
N SER A 404 7.72 0.58 1.50
CA SER A 404 6.84 1.69 1.11
C SER A 404 6.58 2.67 2.27
N GLY A 405 6.61 2.21 3.52
CA GLY A 405 6.48 3.04 4.71
C GLY A 405 7.62 4.06 4.83
N MET A 406 8.86 3.62 4.72
CA MET A 406 10.02 4.51 4.69
C MET A 406 9.95 5.56 3.56
N GLU A 407 9.36 5.22 2.43
CA GLU A 407 9.15 6.20 1.34
C GLU A 407 7.98 7.16 1.64
N ASN A 408 6.89 6.67 2.24
CA ASN A 408 5.68 7.44 2.50
C ASN A 408 5.95 8.71 3.33
N HIS A 409 6.70 8.54 4.42
CA HIS A 409 6.91 9.62 5.40
C HIS A 409 7.94 10.65 4.94
N ALA A 410 8.70 10.35 3.89
CA ALA A 410 9.58 11.29 3.21
C ALA A 410 8.87 12.16 2.15
N LYS A 411 7.60 11.89 1.80
CA LYS A 411 6.91 12.45 0.62
C LYS A 411 5.80 13.45 0.92
N TYR A 412 5.59 13.83 2.16
CA TYR A 412 4.48 14.69 2.57
C TYR A 412 4.42 16.06 1.87
N GLY A 413 5.58 16.58 1.44
CA GLY A 413 5.67 17.85 0.72
C GLY A 413 5.14 17.84 -0.73
N GLU A 414 4.99 16.65 -1.35
CA GLU A 414 4.79 16.52 -2.80
C GLU A 414 3.52 17.20 -3.35
N MET A 415 2.45 17.25 -2.56
CA MET A 415 1.13 17.71 -3.02
C MET A 415 0.57 18.89 -2.23
N ILE A 416 1.36 19.49 -1.33
CA ILE A 416 0.90 20.68 -0.58
C ILE A 416 0.66 21.84 -1.52
N TYR A 417 1.56 22.04 -2.47
CA TYR A 417 1.52 23.14 -3.42
C TYR A 417 1.58 22.65 -4.87
N ALA A 418 0.94 23.43 -5.72
CA ALA A 418 1.02 23.25 -7.17
C ALA A 418 1.00 24.62 -7.85
N SER A 419 1.26 24.64 -9.17
CA SER A 419 1.24 25.85 -9.96
C SER A 419 0.54 25.64 -11.29
N ARG A 420 -0.05 26.71 -11.81
CA ARG A 420 -0.64 26.79 -13.15
C ARG A 420 -0.37 28.18 -13.74
N LYS A 421 0.58 28.29 -14.65
CA LYS A 421 1.06 29.59 -15.14
C LYS A 421 1.47 30.52 -13.97
N ASP A 422 0.92 31.76 -13.92
CA ASP A 422 1.15 32.76 -12.86
C ASP A 422 0.21 32.55 -11.64
N GLU A 423 -0.08 31.32 -11.28
CA GLU A 423 -0.96 30.96 -10.18
C GLU A 423 -0.28 29.98 -9.23
N LEU A 424 -0.22 30.34 -7.95
CA LEU A 424 0.09 29.41 -6.87
C LEU A 424 -1.20 28.73 -6.42
N ILE A 425 -1.16 27.40 -6.31
CA ILE A 425 -2.26 26.58 -5.80
C ILE A 425 -1.84 25.97 -4.47
N VAL A 426 -2.66 26.14 -3.44
CA VAL A 426 -2.53 25.51 -2.13
C VAL A 426 -3.54 24.38 -2.05
N ASN A 427 -3.06 23.15 -2.13
CA ASN A 427 -3.90 21.95 -2.14
C ASN A 427 -4.17 21.40 -0.74
N MET A 428 -3.18 21.46 0.15
CA MET A 428 -3.31 20.93 1.51
C MET A 428 -2.88 21.95 2.56
N PHE A 429 -3.54 21.89 3.71
CA PHE A 429 -3.32 22.83 4.82
C PHE A 429 -2.37 22.22 5.84
N ILE A 430 -1.08 22.16 5.44
CA ILE A 430 0.03 21.55 6.21
C ILE A 430 1.10 22.60 6.44
N SER A 431 1.56 22.73 7.69
CA SER A 431 2.59 23.70 8.07
C SER A 431 3.90 23.47 7.33
N SER A 432 4.27 24.39 6.44
CA SER A 432 5.37 24.22 5.48
C SER A 432 5.87 25.53 4.89
N VAL A 433 7.07 25.47 4.31
CA VAL A 433 7.64 26.56 3.49
C VAL A 433 7.76 26.05 2.05
N LEU A 434 7.34 26.87 1.10
CA LEU A 434 7.60 26.72 -0.32
C LEU A 434 8.60 27.77 -0.80
N GLU A 435 9.69 27.36 -1.40
CA GLU A 435 10.58 28.22 -2.17
C GLU A 435 10.22 28.16 -3.66
N TRP A 436 9.52 29.19 -4.17
CA TRP A 436 9.24 29.28 -5.60
C TRP A 436 10.39 30.00 -6.32
N LYS A 437 11.44 29.24 -6.62
CA LYS A 437 12.71 29.76 -7.17
C LYS A 437 12.55 30.54 -8.45
N GLU A 438 11.67 30.09 -9.36
CA GLU A 438 11.40 30.76 -10.65
C GLU A 438 10.94 32.21 -10.46
N TYR A 439 10.21 32.49 -9.39
CA TYR A 439 9.67 33.81 -9.09
C TYR A 439 10.46 34.56 -8.01
N GLY A 440 11.46 33.96 -7.37
CA GLY A 440 12.16 34.53 -6.22
C GLY A 440 11.21 34.83 -5.06
N MET A 441 10.28 33.91 -4.81
CA MET A 441 9.27 34.04 -3.79
C MET A 441 9.34 32.88 -2.79
N THR A 442 9.09 33.19 -1.52
CA THR A 442 8.94 32.20 -0.46
C THR A 442 7.55 32.33 0.16
N PHE A 443 6.86 31.21 0.35
CA PHE A 443 5.56 31.12 0.99
C PHE A 443 5.67 30.28 2.25
N THR A 444 5.34 30.85 3.40
CA THR A 444 5.28 30.13 4.67
C THR A 444 3.83 29.92 5.07
N GLN A 445 3.41 28.65 5.07
CA GLN A 445 2.09 28.26 5.56
C GLN A 445 2.19 27.88 7.04
N GLU A 446 1.56 28.70 7.88
CA GLU A 446 1.45 28.50 9.32
C GLU A 446 0.05 27.99 9.63
N THR A 447 -0.05 26.76 10.13
CA THR A 447 -1.34 26.16 10.47
C THR A 447 -1.20 25.13 11.58
N SER A 448 -2.24 25.02 12.40
CA SER A 448 -2.46 23.92 13.32
C SER A 448 -3.68 23.09 12.87
N PHE A 449 -4.00 23.12 11.58
CA PHE A 449 -5.05 22.26 11.02
C PHE A 449 -4.66 20.78 11.18
N PRO A 450 -5.56 19.88 11.58
CA PRO A 450 -7.01 20.07 11.74
C PRO A 450 -7.47 20.51 13.13
N GLU A 451 -6.61 20.71 14.12
CA GLU A 451 -6.98 21.14 15.49
C GLU A 451 -7.61 22.55 15.48
N LYS A 452 -7.10 23.44 14.60
CA LYS A 452 -7.68 24.76 14.34
C LYS A 452 -8.18 24.83 12.91
N GLU A 453 -9.42 25.29 12.76
CA GLU A 453 -10.09 25.42 11.46
C GLU A 453 -9.65 26.70 10.71
N SER A 454 -8.33 26.87 10.53
CA SER A 454 -7.75 28.01 9.82
C SER A 454 -6.32 27.73 9.33
N THR A 455 -5.92 28.45 8.31
CA THR A 455 -4.54 28.51 7.84
C THR A 455 -4.13 29.96 7.58
N ARG A 456 -2.86 30.25 7.76
CA ARG A 456 -2.25 31.54 7.47
C ARG A 456 -1.05 31.31 6.55
N MET A 457 -0.95 32.10 5.47
CA MET A 457 0.16 32.04 4.52
C MET A 457 0.82 33.42 4.46
N VAL A 458 2.12 33.47 4.72
CA VAL A 458 2.96 34.66 4.59
C VAL A 458 3.82 34.56 3.35
N LEU A 459 3.84 35.63 2.58
CA LEU A 459 4.64 35.76 1.37
C LEU A 459 5.89 36.62 1.66
N HIS A 460 7.06 36.17 1.17
CA HIS A 460 8.26 36.96 1.11
C HIS A 460 8.75 37.07 -0.35
N THR A 461 9.14 38.26 -0.76
CA THR A 461 9.60 38.53 -2.13
C THR A 461 10.42 39.82 -2.21
N ASP A 462 11.47 39.81 -3.03
CA ASP A 462 12.28 41.01 -3.31
C ASP A 462 11.56 42.03 -4.22
N LYS A 463 10.59 41.57 -5.00
CA LYS A 463 9.87 42.39 -5.97
C LYS A 463 8.39 42.09 -5.99
N SER A 464 7.57 43.12 -5.84
CA SER A 464 6.12 42.94 -5.92
C SER A 464 5.70 42.36 -7.27
N LYS A 465 4.81 41.36 -7.25
CA LYS A 465 4.32 40.68 -8.46
C LYS A 465 2.80 40.55 -8.46
N LYS A 466 2.19 40.77 -9.62
CA LYS A 466 0.78 40.48 -9.84
C LYS A 466 0.64 39.00 -10.17
N MET A 467 -0.08 38.23 -9.34
CA MET A 467 -0.34 36.81 -9.54
C MET A 467 -1.59 36.37 -8.78
N LYS A 468 -2.06 35.16 -9.08
CA LYS A 468 -3.14 34.49 -8.38
C LYS A 468 -2.60 33.61 -7.27
N VAL A 469 -3.25 33.63 -6.13
CA VAL A 469 -3.08 32.64 -5.05
C VAL A 469 -4.42 31.96 -4.83
N SER A 470 -4.45 30.66 -5.02
CA SER A 470 -5.65 29.86 -5.05
C SER A 470 -5.60 28.79 -3.97
N PHE A 471 -6.64 28.67 -3.18
CA PHE A 471 -6.78 27.70 -2.12
C PHE A 471 -7.84 26.68 -2.49
N ARG A 472 -7.53 25.41 -2.37
CA ARG A 472 -8.49 24.32 -2.64
C ARG A 472 -9.76 24.50 -1.78
N CYS A 473 -10.91 24.24 -2.39
CA CYS A 473 -12.20 24.12 -1.74
C CYS A 473 -12.52 22.64 -1.53
N PRO A 474 -12.15 22.02 -0.39
CA PRO A 474 -12.37 20.60 -0.16
C PRO A 474 -13.87 20.24 -0.14
N GLU A 475 -14.20 18.97 -0.43
CA GLU A 475 -15.59 18.49 -0.35
C GLU A 475 -16.23 18.62 1.05
N TRP A 476 -15.39 18.57 2.10
CA TRP A 476 -15.81 18.58 3.49
C TRP A 476 -16.03 19.97 4.08
N ILE A 477 -15.73 21.06 3.34
CA ILE A 477 -15.78 22.42 3.87
C ILE A 477 -17.21 23.00 3.84
N ASP A 478 -17.61 23.68 4.90
CA ASP A 478 -18.84 24.50 4.90
C ASP A 478 -18.60 25.81 4.12
N LYS A 479 -18.92 25.80 2.83
CA LYS A 479 -18.68 26.93 1.92
C LYS A 479 -19.31 28.23 2.39
N SER A 480 -20.39 28.17 3.18
CA SER A 480 -21.11 29.37 3.68
C SER A 480 -20.34 30.11 4.75
N LYS A 481 -19.38 29.45 5.41
CA LYS A 481 -18.57 29.99 6.51
C LYS A 481 -17.12 30.26 6.16
N VAL A 482 -16.72 29.98 4.90
CA VAL A 482 -15.36 30.30 4.43
C VAL A 482 -15.18 31.80 4.39
N ALA A 483 -14.08 32.28 4.97
CA ALA A 483 -13.73 33.70 4.97
C ALA A 483 -12.23 33.86 4.70
N PHE A 484 -11.89 34.96 4.03
CA PHE A 484 -10.53 35.36 3.77
C PHE A 484 -10.20 36.71 4.35
N ALA A 485 -8.97 36.88 4.83
CA ALA A 485 -8.39 38.17 5.15
C ALA A 485 -7.02 38.29 4.50
N VAL A 486 -6.64 39.50 4.10
CA VAL A 486 -5.29 39.85 3.63
C VAL A 486 -4.78 40.98 4.51
N ASN A 487 -3.69 40.78 5.23
CA ASN A 487 -3.12 41.70 6.21
C ASN A 487 -4.15 42.14 7.27
N GLY A 488 -4.93 41.17 7.78
CA GLY A 488 -5.97 41.40 8.78
C GLY A 488 -7.24 42.09 8.27
N LYS A 489 -7.33 42.42 6.97
CA LYS A 489 -8.50 43.02 6.35
C LYS A 489 -9.27 42.00 5.55
N LYS A 490 -10.61 41.97 5.70
CA LYS A 490 -11.48 41.12 4.92
C LYS A 490 -11.17 41.22 3.43
N ALA A 491 -10.99 40.08 2.76
CA ALA A 491 -10.74 39.99 1.35
C ALA A 491 -11.80 39.08 0.67
N GLU A 492 -12.10 39.41 -0.59
CA GLU A 492 -12.97 38.58 -1.40
C GLU A 492 -12.13 37.58 -2.22
N ALA A 493 -12.57 36.31 -2.26
CA ALA A 493 -12.00 35.29 -3.12
C ALA A 493 -13.08 34.74 -4.06
N THR A 494 -12.73 34.53 -5.30
CA THR A 494 -13.64 33.97 -6.30
C THR A 494 -13.52 32.46 -6.32
N LEU A 495 -14.63 31.75 -6.14
CA LEU A 495 -14.65 30.26 -6.27
C LEU A 495 -14.86 29.87 -7.72
N THR A 496 -13.85 29.26 -8.31
CA THR A 496 -13.89 28.74 -9.70
C THR A 496 -13.07 27.43 -9.77
N ASP A 497 -13.60 26.44 -10.45
CA ASP A 497 -12.93 25.13 -10.69
C ASP A 497 -12.42 24.46 -9.40
N GLY A 498 -13.17 24.60 -8.29
CA GLY A 498 -12.79 24.00 -6.99
C GLY A 498 -11.75 24.79 -6.19
N TYR A 499 -11.43 26.01 -6.58
CA TYR A 499 -10.47 26.88 -5.89
C TYR A 499 -11.04 28.26 -5.53
N TYR A 500 -10.72 28.72 -4.32
CA TYR A 500 -10.91 30.12 -3.91
C TYR A 500 -9.69 30.93 -4.33
N THR A 501 -9.84 31.82 -5.27
CA THR A 501 -8.74 32.58 -5.89
C THR A 501 -8.77 34.04 -5.47
N ILE A 502 -7.61 34.57 -5.05
CA ILE A 502 -7.34 35.97 -4.81
C ILE A 502 -6.29 36.42 -5.84
N GLU A 503 -6.64 37.38 -6.70
CA GLU A 503 -5.72 37.98 -7.67
C GLU A 503 -5.40 39.43 -7.26
N ARG A 504 -4.11 39.70 -7.02
CA ARG A 504 -3.63 41.04 -6.70
C ARG A 504 -2.13 41.19 -6.96
N LYS A 505 -1.63 42.42 -6.79
CA LYS A 505 -0.18 42.68 -6.73
C LYS A 505 0.28 42.42 -5.28
N TRP A 506 1.05 41.35 -5.10
CA TRP A 506 1.59 40.93 -3.82
C TRP A 506 2.88 41.66 -3.49
N GLN A 507 3.10 41.96 -2.21
CA GLN A 507 4.26 42.63 -1.65
C GLN A 507 4.90 41.77 -0.57
N ASP A 508 6.17 42.08 -0.26
CA ASP A 508 6.85 41.42 0.86
C ASP A 508 6.10 41.60 2.18
N GLY A 509 5.98 40.51 2.92
CA GLY A 509 5.25 40.47 4.21
C GLY A 509 3.73 40.37 4.08
N ASP A 510 3.14 40.35 2.88
CA ASP A 510 1.70 40.11 2.73
C ASP A 510 1.31 38.77 3.34
N ALA A 511 0.24 38.77 4.15
CA ALA A 511 -0.29 37.58 4.81
C ALA A 511 -1.74 37.33 4.39
N ILE A 512 -2.04 36.08 4.01
CA ILE A 512 -3.37 35.60 3.67
C ILE A 512 -3.85 34.70 4.79
N GLU A 513 -5.03 34.92 5.31
CA GLU A 513 -5.70 34.05 6.28
C GLU A 513 -6.96 33.48 5.64
N MET A 514 -7.20 32.17 5.84
CA MET A 514 -8.40 31.46 5.40
C MET A 514 -9.00 30.69 6.56
N THR A 515 -10.32 30.79 6.75
CA THR A 515 -11.05 29.88 7.64
C THR A 515 -11.36 28.58 6.93
N LEU A 516 -11.29 27.47 7.67
CA LEU A 516 -11.48 26.09 7.18
C LEU A 516 -12.61 25.40 7.96
N PRO A 517 -13.86 25.89 7.87
CA PRO A 517 -14.97 25.37 8.67
C PRO A 517 -15.27 23.92 8.25
N MET A 518 -14.95 22.98 9.16
CA MET A 518 -15.14 21.56 8.91
C MET A 518 -16.59 21.13 9.17
N THR A 519 -17.06 20.16 8.37
CA THR A 519 -18.38 19.52 8.56
C THR A 519 -18.22 18.13 9.16
N LEU A 520 -19.17 17.74 10.01
CA LEU A 520 -19.32 16.38 10.52
C LEU A 520 -20.12 15.56 9.48
N ARG A 521 -19.63 14.38 9.14
CA ARG A 521 -20.25 13.51 8.15
C ARG A 521 -20.30 12.06 8.65
N ALA A 522 -21.37 11.33 8.33
CA ALA A 522 -21.45 9.89 8.42
C ALA A 522 -21.22 9.30 7.01
N VAL A 523 -20.27 8.38 6.90
CA VAL A 523 -19.87 7.77 5.63
C VAL A 523 -20.22 6.29 5.65
N GLN A 524 -21.19 5.90 4.83
CA GLN A 524 -21.61 4.51 4.66
C GLN A 524 -20.57 3.74 3.82
N LEU A 525 -20.44 2.44 4.05
CA LEU A 525 -19.66 1.57 3.15
C LEU A 525 -20.21 1.60 1.72
N PRO A 526 -19.35 1.44 0.70
CA PRO A 526 -19.76 1.52 -0.71
C PRO A 526 -20.84 0.51 -1.11
N ASP A 527 -20.88 -0.67 -0.49
CA ASP A 527 -21.89 -1.73 -0.73
C ASP A 527 -23.29 -1.41 -0.15
N LYS A 528 -23.43 -0.23 0.48
CA LYS A 528 -24.67 0.21 1.14
C LYS A 528 -25.13 -0.69 2.29
N SER A 529 -24.23 -1.47 2.86
CA SER A 529 -24.49 -2.19 4.12
C SER A 529 -24.68 -1.19 5.28
N SER A 530 -25.21 -1.67 6.41
CA SER A 530 -25.56 -0.86 7.59
C SER A 530 -24.35 -0.31 8.38
N TYR A 531 -23.14 -0.34 7.83
CA TYR A 531 -21.93 0.14 8.49
C TYR A 531 -21.61 1.57 8.13
N TYR A 532 -21.40 2.41 9.15
CA TYR A 532 -21.08 3.83 9.04
C TYR A 532 -19.81 4.18 9.79
N SER A 533 -19.00 5.04 9.19
CA SER A 533 -17.83 5.68 9.78
C SER A 533 -18.11 7.19 9.95
N PHE A 534 -17.51 7.83 10.94
CA PHE A 534 -17.67 9.26 11.17
C PHE A 534 -16.43 10.02 10.78
N MET A 535 -16.64 11.14 10.10
CA MET A 535 -15.56 12.04 9.68
C MET A 535 -15.85 13.48 10.10
N TYR A 536 -14.82 14.19 10.55
CA TYR A 536 -14.87 15.64 10.78
C TYR A 536 -13.85 16.32 9.88
N GLY A 537 -14.32 17.08 8.90
CA GLY A 537 -13.47 17.51 7.79
C GLY A 537 -12.88 16.30 7.04
N PRO A 538 -11.56 16.28 6.81
CA PRO A 538 -10.88 15.13 6.17
C PRO A 538 -10.58 13.99 7.15
N ILE A 539 -10.82 14.14 8.44
CA ILE A 539 -10.34 13.26 9.51
C ILE A 539 -11.35 12.20 9.87
N VAL A 540 -10.97 10.94 9.78
CA VAL A 540 -11.73 9.79 10.29
C VAL A 540 -11.63 9.76 11.82
N LEU A 541 -12.78 9.61 12.46
CA LEU A 541 -12.89 9.48 13.92
C LEU A 541 -12.90 8.00 14.32
N ALA A 542 -12.12 7.65 15.33
CA ALA A 542 -12.00 6.29 15.83
C ALA A 542 -12.18 6.24 17.35
N ALA A 543 -12.75 5.15 17.84
CA ALA A 543 -12.82 4.86 19.26
C ALA A 543 -11.64 4.00 19.70
N ASP A 544 -11.06 4.31 20.87
CA ASP A 544 -10.13 3.46 21.59
C ASP A 544 -10.95 2.38 22.34
N MET A 545 -10.66 1.12 22.04
CA MET A 545 -11.37 -0.05 22.58
C MET A 545 -10.55 -0.81 23.64
N GLY A 546 -9.49 -0.18 24.15
CA GLY A 546 -8.64 -0.73 25.21
C GLY A 546 -7.33 -1.35 24.72
N LYS A 547 -6.51 -1.78 25.68
CA LYS A 547 -5.15 -2.30 25.43
C LYS A 547 -4.97 -3.78 25.82
N GLU A 548 -6.06 -4.50 26.01
CA GLU A 548 -5.99 -5.89 26.45
C GLU A 548 -5.61 -6.82 25.30
N ARG A 549 -4.72 -7.78 25.60
CA ARG A 549 -4.32 -8.84 24.68
C ARG A 549 -3.92 -8.34 23.30
N LEU A 550 -2.95 -7.44 23.25
CA LEU A 550 -2.31 -6.94 22.02
C LEU A 550 -1.11 -7.83 21.63
N ASP A 551 -1.31 -9.15 21.68
CA ASP A 551 -0.24 -10.13 21.47
C ASP A 551 0.35 -9.94 20.06
N GLY A 552 1.68 -9.85 19.96
CA GLY A 552 2.38 -9.59 18.68
C GLY A 552 2.20 -8.17 18.11
N GLN A 553 1.78 -7.16 18.91
CA GLN A 553 1.63 -5.79 18.45
C GLN A 553 2.94 -5.17 17.91
N PHE A 554 4.07 -5.58 18.46
CA PHE A 554 5.40 -5.29 17.93
C PHE A 554 5.96 -6.59 17.36
N ALA A 555 6.12 -6.59 16.04
CA ALA A 555 6.46 -7.77 15.28
C ALA A 555 7.86 -8.30 15.61
N ASP A 556 8.03 -9.62 15.56
CA ASP A 556 9.32 -10.30 15.61
C ASP A 556 9.88 -10.53 14.18
N ASP A 557 10.91 -11.35 14.04
CA ASP A 557 11.56 -11.67 12.77
C ASP A 557 10.90 -12.83 12.00
N SER A 558 9.77 -13.35 12.48
CA SER A 558 9.02 -14.39 11.77
C SER A 558 8.34 -13.82 10.50
N ARG A 559 8.22 -14.63 9.45
CA ARG A 559 7.70 -14.18 8.16
C ARG A 559 6.30 -13.58 8.22
N GLY A 560 5.40 -14.17 9.01
CA GLY A 560 4.01 -13.76 9.16
C GLY A 560 3.75 -12.79 10.33
N SER A 561 4.79 -12.21 10.93
CA SER A 561 4.66 -11.36 12.13
C SER A 561 3.93 -10.02 11.91
N HIS A 562 3.61 -9.66 10.67
CA HIS A 562 2.78 -8.50 10.32
C HIS A 562 1.29 -8.72 10.61
N ILE A 563 0.86 -9.94 10.89
CA ILE A 563 -0.51 -10.28 11.23
C ILE A 563 -0.65 -10.34 12.75
N ALA A 564 -1.67 -9.67 13.28
CA ALA A 564 -1.95 -9.64 14.70
C ALA A 564 -2.23 -11.07 15.25
N SER A 565 -1.50 -11.49 16.28
CA SER A 565 -1.59 -12.84 16.86
C SER A 565 -2.50 -12.92 18.08
N GLY A 566 -2.97 -11.79 18.59
CA GLY A 566 -3.87 -11.75 19.74
C GLY A 566 -5.31 -12.15 19.38
N PRO A 567 -6.11 -12.50 20.38
CA PRO A 567 -7.47 -12.99 20.17
C PRO A 567 -8.34 -11.93 19.52
N GLN A 568 -9.16 -12.35 18.56
CA GLN A 568 -10.22 -11.51 18.02
C GLN A 568 -11.34 -11.39 19.05
N LEU A 569 -11.72 -10.15 19.38
CA LEU A 569 -12.86 -9.91 20.27
C LEU A 569 -14.17 -10.30 19.56
N PRO A 570 -15.13 -10.94 20.27
CA PRO A 570 -16.41 -11.31 19.68
C PRO A 570 -17.21 -10.11 19.19
N LEU A 571 -17.67 -10.13 17.94
CA LEU A 571 -18.40 -9.01 17.31
C LEU A 571 -19.71 -8.70 18.01
N GLN A 572 -20.40 -9.70 18.59
CA GLN A 572 -21.62 -9.47 19.37
C GLN A 572 -21.40 -8.61 20.62
N ASN A 573 -20.15 -8.47 21.08
CA ASN A 573 -19.79 -7.63 22.23
C ASN A 573 -19.39 -6.20 21.82
N MET A 574 -19.24 -5.93 20.53
CA MET A 574 -18.85 -4.61 20.01
C MET A 574 -20.05 -3.68 19.98
N PRO A 575 -19.82 -2.36 20.16
CA PRO A 575 -20.91 -1.39 20.14
C PRO A 575 -21.53 -1.27 18.74
N VAL A 576 -22.87 -1.25 18.71
CA VAL A 576 -23.67 -0.93 17.53
C VAL A 576 -24.48 0.34 17.82
N ILE A 577 -24.80 1.13 16.79
CA ILE A 577 -25.69 2.26 16.93
C ILE A 577 -27.13 1.77 16.81
N VAL A 578 -27.98 2.16 17.79
CA VAL A 578 -29.40 1.76 17.79
C VAL A 578 -30.25 2.96 17.40
N GLY A 579 -30.85 2.90 16.20
CA GLY A 579 -31.65 4.03 15.69
C GLY A 579 -31.89 3.98 14.21
N GLU A 580 -32.12 5.15 13.64
CA GLU A 580 -32.36 5.36 12.23
C GLU A 580 -31.28 6.25 11.61
N GLU A 581 -31.05 6.08 10.30
CA GLU A 581 -30.00 6.77 9.55
C GLU A 581 -30.09 8.30 9.64
N ASN A 582 -31.30 8.85 9.60
CA ASN A 582 -31.55 10.29 9.65
C ASN A 582 -31.11 10.96 10.97
N ASN A 583 -30.84 10.18 12.02
CA ASN A 583 -30.40 10.67 13.33
C ASN A 583 -28.95 10.36 13.67
N LEU A 584 -28.19 9.73 12.79
CA LEU A 584 -26.79 9.29 13.05
C LEU A 584 -25.90 10.43 13.56
N LEU A 585 -25.92 11.59 12.90
CA LEU A 585 -25.10 12.74 13.30
C LEU A 585 -25.56 13.38 14.61
N GLY A 586 -26.84 13.26 14.97
CA GLY A 586 -27.37 13.72 16.25
C GLY A 586 -26.80 13.00 17.45
N ASN A 587 -26.29 11.78 17.26
CA ASN A 587 -25.67 10.95 18.27
C ASN A 587 -24.21 11.36 18.56
N LEU A 588 -23.60 12.23 17.73
CA LEU A 588 -22.22 12.69 17.93
C LEU A 588 -22.19 14.14 18.44
N LYS A 589 -21.53 14.34 19.58
CA LYS A 589 -21.36 15.66 20.17
C LYS A 589 -19.90 15.96 20.43
N LYS A 590 -19.39 17.10 19.95
CA LYS A 590 -18.04 17.57 20.25
C LYS A 590 -17.90 17.79 21.76
N VAL A 591 -16.88 17.19 22.38
CA VAL A 591 -16.68 17.23 23.83
C VAL A 591 -16.14 18.58 24.27
N SER A 592 -15.26 19.18 23.45
CA SER A 592 -14.64 20.49 23.74
C SER A 592 -14.42 21.25 22.43
N PRO A 593 -14.56 22.60 22.45
CA PRO A 593 -14.22 23.41 21.26
C PRO A 593 -12.76 23.26 20.81
N ASP A 594 -11.84 23.04 21.75
CA ASP A 594 -10.39 23.07 21.54
C ASP A 594 -9.79 21.69 21.19
N LYS A 595 -10.61 20.63 21.17
CA LYS A 595 -10.15 19.25 20.89
C LYS A 595 -10.99 18.60 19.81
N LEU A 596 -10.34 17.81 18.98
CA LEU A 596 -10.99 16.91 18.02
C LEU A 596 -11.46 15.63 18.74
N GLU A 597 -12.31 15.79 19.73
CA GLU A 597 -12.87 14.71 20.53
C GLU A 597 -14.39 14.81 20.54
N PHE A 598 -15.05 13.69 20.25
CA PHE A 598 -16.51 13.58 20.18
C PHE A 598 -17.00 12.48 21.10
N ALA A 599 -18.21 12.65 21.68
CA ALA A 599 -18.91 11.60 22.40
C ALA A 599 -20.00 11.01 21.50
N LEU A 600 -20.00 9.68 21.34
CA LEU A 600 -21.02 8.95 20.61
C LEU A 600 -22.05 8.38 21.59
N THR A 601 -23.32 8.71 21.37
CA THR A 601 -24.47 8.25 22.15
C THR A 601 -25.38 7.36 21.31
N GLY A 602 -26.41 6.75 21.95
CA GLY A 602 -27.32 5.85 21.25
C GLY A 602 -26.70 4.53 20.85
N VAL A 603 -25.75 4.03 21.62
CA VAL A 603 -25.03 2.79 21.35
C VAL A 603 -25.45 1.66 22.31
N TYR A 604 -25.41 0.42 21.80
CA TYR A 604 -25.61 -0.79 22.57
C TYR A 604 -24.36 -1.70 22.46
N PRO A 605 -23.87 -2.35 23.53
CA PRO A 605 -24.36 -2.29 24.92
C PRO A 605 -24.14 -0.94 25.61
N SER A 606 -24.96 -0.61 26.60
CA SER A 606 -24.95 0.67 27.32
C SER A 606 -23.63 1.01 28.02
N ARG A 607 -22.76 0.04 28.26
CA ARG A 607 -21.40 0.31 28.79
C ARG A 607 -20.54 1.17 27.86
N TYR A 608 -20.93 1.28 26.59
CA TYR A 608 -20.25 2.12 25.59
C TYR A 608 -20.93 3.47 25.37
N GLU A 609 -22.04 3.74 26.09
CA GLU A 609 -22.77 5.02 25.97
C GLU A 609 -21.85 6.21 26.30
N GLY A 610 -21.77 7.17 25.39
CA GLY A 610 -20.88 8.30 25.53
C GLY A 610 -19.40 8.00 25.22
N MET A 611 -19.12 6.88 24.51
CA MET A 611 -17.76 6.52 24.11
C MET A 611 -17.11 7.64 23.32
N LYS A 612 -15.81 7.85 23.55
CA LYS A 612 -15.06 8.94 22.93
C LYS A 612 -14.45 8.53 21.61
N LEU A 613 -14.65 9.38 20.61
CA LEU A 613 -14.04 9.28 19.31
C LEU A 613 -13.01 10.41 19.17
N LYS A 614 -11.82 10.05 18.64
CA LYS A 614 -10.71 10.97 18.37
C LYS A 614 -10.15 10.71 16.96
N PRO A 615 -9.28 11.58 16.41
CA PRO A 615 -8.64 11.33 15.12
C PRO A 615 -7.97 9.96 15.05
N PHE A 616 -8.22 9.22 13.98
CA PHE A 616 -7.65 7.87 13.82
C PHE A 616 -6.11 7.88 13.80
N TYR A 617 -5.49 8.89 13.19
CA TYR A 617 -4.04 9.05 13.20
C TYR A 617 -3.41 9.31 14.58
N GLN A 618 -4.24 9.58 15.61
CA GLN A 618 -3.83 9.69 17.01
C GLN A 618 -4.17 8.44 17.84
N THR A 619 -4.72 7.38 17.20
CA THR A 619 -5.18 6.17 17.86
C THR A 619 -4.17 5.07 17.68
N HIS A 620 -3.22 4.92 18.60
CA HIS A 620 -2.11 3.97 18.52
C HIS A 620 -2.05 3.07 19.74
N GLU A 621 -1.38 1.90 19.58
CA GLU A 621 -1.11 0.92 20.65
C GLU A 621 -2.36 0.53 21.45
N CYS A 622 -3.47 0.38 20.74
CA CYS A 622 -4.74 -0.04 21.33
C CYS A 622 -5.58 -0.79 20.29
N ARG A 623 -6.57 -1.50 20.76
CA ARG A 623 -7.70 -1.96 19.96
C ARG A 623 -8.52 -0.74 19.58
N TYR A 624 -9.12 -0.75 18.38
CA TYR A 624 -9.87 0.41 17.90
C TYR A 624 -11.12 0.01 17.12
N MET A 625 -11.96 1.01 16.86
CA MET A 625 -13.16 0.89 16.05
C MET A 625 -13.34 2.14 15.19
N ILE A 626 -13.62 1.94 13.88
CA ILE A 626 -13.81 3.02 12.89
C ILE A 626 -15.22 2.98 12.31
N TYR A 627 -15.81 1.78 12.22
CA TYR A 627 -17.14 1.54 11.67
C TYR A 627 -18.10 1.03 12.73
N TRP A 628 -19.31 1.56 12.75
CA TRP A 628 -20.40 1.12 13.59
C TRP A 628 -21.54 0.59 12.74
N GLU A 629 -22.06 -0.58 13.08
CA GLU A 629 -23.28 -1.11 12.47
C GLU A 629 -24.48 -0.32 13.02
N LEU A 630 -25.34 0.16 12.13
CA LEU A 630 -26.64 0.76 12.47
C LEU A 630 -27.70 -0.31 12.48
N VAL A 631 -28.38 -0.47 13.59
CA VAL A 631 -29.39 -1.51 13.80
C VAL A 631 -30.68 -0.86 14.35
N SER A 632 -31.83 -1.24 13.88
CA SER A 632 -33.09 -0.82 14.46
C SER A 632 -33.31 -1.49 15.84
N LYS A 633 -34.19 -0.94 16.65
CA LYS A 633 -34.53 -1.51 17.97
C LYS A 633 -35.15 -2.91 17.84
N GLU A 634 -35.91 -3.12 16.78
CA GLU A 634 -36.60 -4.38 16.48
C GLU A 634 -35.62 -5.47 16.05
N GLU A 635 -34.58 -5.13 15.29
CA GLU A 635 -33.60 -6.06 14.74
C GLU A 635 -32.49 -6.40 15.73
N LEU A 636 -32.23 -5.57 16.72
CA LEU A 636 -31.10 -5.71 17.65
C LEU A 636 -30.99 -7.11 18.26
N GLY A 637 -32.11 -7.66 18.75
CA GLY A 637 -32.09 -8.97 19.41
C GLY A 637 -31.78 -10.13 18.46
N GLN A 638 -32.27 -10.07 17.23
CA GLN A 638 -31.98 -11.07 16.20
C GLN A 638 -30.52 -10.98 15.73
N ARG A 639 -30.04 -9.75 15.46
CA ARG A 639 -28.67 -9.49 15.05
C ARG A 639 -27.65 -9.98 16.04
N GLN A 640 -27.89 -9.81 17.33
CA GLN A 640 -27.02 -10.29 18.39
C GLN A 640 -26.92 -11.82 18.42
N LYS A 641 -28.01 -12.53 18.18
CA LYS A 641 -28.01 -13.99 18.09
C LYS A 641 -27.20 -14.48 16.89
N GLU A 642 -27.42 -13.90 15.72
CA GLU A 642 -26.69 -14.24 14.50
C GLU A 642 -25.17 -14.06 14.68
N LEU A 643 -24.75 -12.93 15.22
CA LEU A 643 -23.33 -12.67 15.51
C LEU A 643 -22.77 -13.68 16.54
N ALA A 644 -23.54 -14.03 17.57
CA ALA A 644 -23.10 -14.98 18.57
C ALA A 644 -22.91 -16.41 18.02
N GLU A 645 -23.76 -16.83 17.08
CA GLU A 645 -23.64 -18.15 16.42
C GLU A 645 -22.38 -18.18 15.52
N VAL A 646 -22.20 -17.18 14.66
CA VAL A 646 -21.02 -17.06 13.78
C VAL A 646 -19.72 -17.03 14.60
N GLU A 647 -19.69 -16.24 15.67
CA GLU A 647 -18.51 -16.15 16.54
C GLU A 647 -18.22 -17.45 17.32
N LYS A 648 -19.27 -18.17 17.72
CA LYS A 648 -19.10 -19.47 18.37
C LYS A 648 -18.44 -20.49 17.44
N GLU A 649 -18.92 -20.60 16.22
CA GLU A 649 -18.34 -21.50 15.21
C GLU A 649 -16.90 -21.13 14.90
N ARG A 650 -16.64 -19.85 14.69
CA ARG A 650 -15.29 -19.33 14.44
C ARG A 650 -14.35 -19.64 15.61
N ALA A 651 -14.76 -19.33 16.84
CA ALA A 651 -13.94 -19.56 18.03
C ALA A 651 -13.61 -21.04 18.25
N GLN A 652 -14.57 -21.94 17.98
CA GLN A 652 -14.34 -23.38 18.06
C GLN A 652 -13.30 -23.83 17.02
N LEU A 653 -13.41 -23.34 15.79
CA LEU A 653 -12.46 -23.67 14.72
C LEU A 653 -11.06 -23.12 15.02
N GLU A 654 -10.95 -21.87 15.47
CA GLU A 654 -9.67 -21.26 15.87
C GLU A 654 -9.00 -22.00 17.03
N GLN A 655 -9.80 -22.36 18.06
CA GLN A 655 -9.28 -23.13 19.20
C GLN A 655 -8.71 -24.47 18.75
N ALA A 656 -9.41 -25.15 17.86
CA ALA A 656 -9.02 -26.44 17.32
C ALA A 656 -7.85 -26.35 16.32
N THR A 657 -7.60 -25.20 15.70
CA THR A 657 -6.58 -25.01 14.68
C THR A 657 -5.23 -24.69 15.30
N ALA A 658 -4.20 -25.45 14.94
CA ALA A 658 -2.81 -25.16 15.27
C ALA A 658 -2.17 -24.30 14.19
N ASP A 659 -2.42 -24.63 12.92
CA ASP A 659 -1.87 -23.94 11.77
C ASP A 659 -2.81 -23.99 10.57
N MET A 660 -2.73 -23.03 9.67
CA MET A 660 -3.64 -22.92 8.54
C MET A 660 -2.98 -22.25 7.33
N VAL A 661 -3.26 -22.80 6.14
CA VAL A 661 -2.95 -22.17 4.85
C VAL A 661 -4.25 -21.88 4.11
N VAL A 662 -4.40 -20.66 3.60
CA VAL A 662 -5.40 -20.33 2.61
C VAL A 662 -4.77 -20.55 1.24
N CYS A 663 -5.28 -21.55 0.52
CA CYS A 663 -4.73 -21.95 -0.76
C CYS A 663 -4.96 -20.88 -1.82
N GLY A 664 -3.93 -20.53 -2.55
CA GLY A 664 -3.99 -19.48 -3.59
C GLY A 664 -3.81 -18.06 -3.07
N GLU A 665 -3.62 -17.85 -1.76
CA GLU A 665 -3.17 -16.57 -1.22
C GLU A 665 -1.64 -16.55 -1.08
N GLN A 666 -1.04 -15.45 -1.53
CA GLN A 666 0.43 -15.34 -1.60
C GLN A 666 1.10 -15.55 -0.26
N GLN A 667 0.71 -14.75 0.71
CA GLN A 667 1.42 -14.70 1.97
C GLN A 667 1.26 -16.00 2.78
N PRO A 668 0.05 -16.57 2.96
CA PRO A 668 -0.11 -17.85 3.63
C PRO A 668 0.70 -18.99 2.97
N GLU A 669 0.69 -19.08 1.64
CA GLU A 669 1.43 -20.12 0.93
C GLU A 669 2.94 -19.92 1.01
N SER A 670 3.40 -18.68 0.90
CA SER A 670 4.82 -18.33 1.01
C SER A 670 5.36 -18.60 2.42
N ASP A 671 4.61 -18.25 3.46
CA ASP A 671 4.98 -18.48 4.86
C ASP A 671 5.05 -19.98 5.21
N HIS A 672 4.32 -20.78 4.46
CA HIS A 672 4.34 -22.25 4.59
C HIS A 672 5.24 -22.93 3.54
N PHE A 673 6.13 -22.15 2.91
CA PHE A 673 7.14 -22.67 1.95
C PHE A 673 6.53 -23.60 0.90
N VAL A 674 5.49 -23.12 0.20
CA VAL A 674 4.81 -23.93 -0.82
C VAL A 674 5.79 -24.49 -1.84
N GLU A 675 5.73 -25.81 -2.04
CA GLU A 675 6.41 -26.51 -3.11
C GLU A 675 5.36 -27.15 -4.03
N MET A 676 5.59 -27.19 -5.34
CA MET A 676 4.56 -27.65 -6.27
C MET A 676 5.11 -28.16 -7.60
N GLU A 677 4.29 -28.98 -8.25
CA GLU A 677 4.49 -29.43 -9.62
C GLU A 677 3.14 -29.39 -10.37
N ASN A 678 3.11 -28.72 -11.53
CA ASN A 678 1.92 -28.58 -12.38
C ASN A 678 0.68 -28.08 -11.61
N SER A 679 0.86 -27.08 -10.75
CA SER A 679 -0.17 -26.50 -9.92
C SER A 679 -0.50 -25.07 -10.35
N VAL A 680 -1.79 -24.70 -10.26
CA VAL A 680 -2.29 -23.37 -10.59
C VAL A 680 -3.15 -22.84 -9.47
N ILE A 681 -3.21 -21.50 -9.36
CA ILE A 681 -4.09 -20.80 -8.44
C ILE A 681 -5.07 -19.92 -9.19
N GLY A 682 -6.17 -19.60 -8.54
CA GLY A 682 -7.19 -18.71 -9.08
C GLY A 682 -8.15 -18.25 -8.00
N SER A 683 -9.20 -17.57 -8.43
CA SER A 683 -10.27 -17.10 -7.56
C SER A 683 -11.62 -17.42 -8.18
N GLU A 684 -12.58 -17.82 -7.36
CA GLU A 684 -13.97 -18.02 -7.74
C GLU A 684 -14.86 -17.18 -6.85
N GLN A 685 -15.53 -16.22 -7.43
CA GLN A 685 -16.33 -15.22 -6.70
C GLN A 685 -15.57 -14.51 -5.58
N GLY A 686 -14.28 -14.22 -5.79
CA GLY A 686 -13.42 -13.58 -4.79
C GLY A 686 -12.81 -14.53 -3.74
N THR A 687 -13.16 -15.82 -3.77
CA THR A 687 -12.57 -16.84 -2.89
C THR A 687 -11.38 -17.50 -3.59
N PRO A 688 -10.16 -17.39 -3.04
CA PRO A 688 -8.97 -17.98 -3.63
C PRO A 688 -8.99 -19.51 -3.55
N TRP A 689 -8.28 -20.15 -4.50
CA TRP A 689 -8.13 -21.59 -4.54
C TRP A 689 -6.83 -22.01 -5.23
N ARG A 690 -6.40 -23.24 -4.95
CA ARG A 690 -5.33 -23.95 -5.65
C ARG A 690 -5.82 -25.29 -6.17
N GLU A 691 -5.46 -25.65 -7.40
CA GLU A 691 -5.63 -27.00 -7.94
C GLU A 691 -4.33 -27.46 -8.61
N THR A 692 -4.17 -28.76 -8.84
CA THR A 692 -2.97 -29.30 -9.47
C THR A 692 -3.26 -30.50 -10.38
N ARG A 693 -2.45 -30.61 -11.43
CA ARG A 693 -2.32 -31.82 -12.28
C ARG A 693 -1.17 -32.71 -11.82
N GLY A 694 -0.38 -32.28 -10.85
CA GLY A 694 0.71 -32.98 -10.20
C GLY A 694 0.50 -33.04 -8.70
N TRP A 695 1.19 -32.17 -7.97
CA TRP A 695 1.10 -32.05 -6.51
C TRP A 695 1.47 -30.65 -6.04
N PHE A 696 1.10 -30.34 -4.79
CA PHE A 696 1.63 -29.22 -4.01
C PHE A 696 1.75 -29.61 -2.54
N ALA A 697 2.65 -28.95 -1.80
CA ALA A 697 2.91 -29.24 -0.41
C ALA A 697 3.15 -27.96 0.41
N TYR A 698 2.83 -28.03 1.70
CA TYR A 698 3.03 -26.94 2.66
C TYR A 698 3.77 -27.46 3.90
N LYS A 699 4.69 -26.64 4.46
CA LYS A 699 5.32 -26.90 5.76
C LYS A 699 4.48 -26.27 6.86
N MET A 700 3.85 -27.10 7.67
CA MET A 700 2.91 -26.65 8.72
C MET A 700 3.46 -26.95 10.11
N LYS A 701 3.10 -26.12 11.11
CA LYS A 701 3.66 -26.18 12.47
C LYS A 701 2.58 -26.36 13.54
N SER A 702 2.94 -26.99 14.65
CA SER A 702 2.02 -27.18 15.79
C SER A 702 1.77 -25.88 16.57
N LYS A 703 2.73 -24.97 16.57
CA LYS A 703 2.70 -23.73 17.38
C LYS A 703 2.35 -24.01 18.87
N GLY A 704 2.80 -25.17 19.37
CA GLY A 704 2.55 -25.63 20.75
C GLY A 704 1.15 -26.20 21.02
N LYS A 705 0.28 -26.29 20.01
CA LYS A 705 -1.05 -26.87 20.14
C LYS A 705 -1.05 -28.36 19.74
N PRO A 706 -1.91 -29.21 20.39
CA PRO A 706 -2.05 -30.58 19.97
C PRO A 706 -2.74 -30.70 18.62
N VAL A 707 -2.28 -31.66 17.80
CA VAL A 707 -2.82 -31.92 16.45
C VAL A 707 -3.03 -33.40 16.26
N ASN A 708 -4.17 -33.81 15.69
CA ASN A 708 -4.47 -35.20 15.34
C ASN A 708 -5.15 -35.38 13.98
N ALA A 709 -5.39 -34.28 13.23
CA ALA A 709 -6.05 -34.36 11.93
C ALA A 709 -5.63 -33.21 11.01
N VAL A 710 -5.81 -33.43 9.69
CA VAL A 710 -5.80 -32.39 8.66
C VAL A 710 -7.22 -32.14 8.22
N ARG A 711 -7.68 -30.89 8.28
CA ARG A 711 -8.98 -30.45 7.79
C ARG A 711 -8.78 -29.66 6.50
N ILE A 712 -9.48 -30.06 5.44
CA ILE A 712 -9.32 -29.51 4.09
C ILE A 712 -10.69 -29.04 3.59
N GLU A 713 -10.74 -27.82 3.08
CA GLU A 713 -11.91 -27.26 2.40
C GLU A 713 -11.64 -27.12 0.91
N SER A 714 -12.63 -27.43 0.08
CA SER A 714 -12.56 -27.28 -1.37
C SER A 714 -13.89 -26.84 -1.98
N PHE A 715 -13.85 -26.32 -3.20
CA PHE A 715 -15.09 -26.18 -3.97
C PHE A 715 -15.57 -27.56 -4.42
N PRO A 716 -16.89 -27.84 -4.27
CA PRO A 716 -17.42 -29.14 -4.66
C PRO A 716 -17.31 -29.40 -6.18
N ASP A 717 -16.73 -30.53 -6.55
CA ASP A 717 -16.66 -31.02 -7.94
C ASP A 717 -16.62 -32.56 -7.91
N ALA A 718 -17.77 -33.20 -8.10
CA ALA A 718 -17.92 -34.65 -7.96
C ALA A 718 -17.04 -35.49 -8.92
N ALA A 719 -16.51 -34.89 -9.99
CA ALA A 719 -15.66 -35.56 -10.96
C ALA A 719 -14.18 -35.62 -10.54
N LYS A 720 -13.83 -34.93 -9.46
CA LYS A 720 -12.43 -34.75 -9.03
C LYS A 720 -12.13 -35.44 -7.69
N ASP A 721 -10.88 -35.87 -7.54
CA ASP A 721 -10.36 -36.43 -6.29
C ASP A 721 -8.90 -36.07 -6.08
N ALA A 722 -8.40 -36.24 -4.86
CA ALA A 722 -7.00 -36.01 -4.52
C ALA A 722 -6.57 -36.93 -3.38
N ASP A 723 -5.30 -37.31 -3.39
CA ASP A 723 -4.65 -38.04 -2.30
C ASP A 723 -3.89 -37.08 -1.39
N VAL A 724 -3.98 -37.31 -0.08
CA VAL A 724 -3.34 -36.46 0.94
C VAL A 724 -2.30 -37.26 1.72
N TYR A 725 -1.11 -36.69 1.81
CA TYR A 725 0.03 -37.25 2.51
C TYR A 725 0.50 -36.29 3.59
N VAL A 726 1.00 -36.82 4.70
CA VAL A 726 1.70 -36.06 5.75
C VAL A 726 3.02 -36.76 6.04
N ASN A 727 4.13 -36.05 5.88
CA ASN A 727 5.49 -36.58 5.98
C ASN A 727 5.62 -37.87 5.17
N GLU A 728 5.23 -37.84 3.89
CA GLU A 728 5.22 -38.96 2.93
C GLU A 728 4.25 -40.13 3.25
N VAL A 729 3.55 -40.09 4.37
CA VAL A 729 2.55 -41.10 4.74
C VAL A 729 1.19 -40.72 4.19
N LYS A 730 0.58 -41.57 3.35
CA LYS A 730 -0.79 -41.35 2.87
C LYS A 730 -1.78 -41.45 4.03
N ILE A 731 -2.48 -40.35 4.33
CA ILE A 731 -3.47 -40.29 5.42
C ILE A 731 -4.91 -40.44 4.94
N GLY A 732 -5.16 -40.30 3.65
CA GLY A 732 -6.49 -40.46 3.06
C GLY A 732 -6.61 -39.84 1.68
N SER A 733 -7.87 -39.72 1.22
CA SER A 733 -8.21 -39.10 -0.05
C SER A 733 -9.38 -38.13 0.11
N VAL A 734 -9.34 -37.04 -0.61
CA VAL A 734 -10.43 -36.05 -0.71
C VAL A 734 -11.29 -36.43 -1.91
N GLN A 735 -12.61 -36.57 -1.68
CA GLN A 735 -13.60 -36.77 -2.73
C GLN A 735 -14.23 -35.42 -3.06
N GLY A 736 -14.07 -34.90 -4.26
CA GLY A 736 -14.48 -33.55 -4.63
C GLY A 736 -16.01 -33.28 -4.52
N LYS A 737 -16.86 -34.30 -4.36
CA LYS A 737 -18.28 -34.12 -4.09
C LYS A 737 -18.56 -33.40 -2.75
N ASN A 738 -17.67 -33.49 -1.78
CA ASN A 738 -17.79 -32.85 -0.47
C ASN A 738 -16.92 -31.60 -0.41
N ALA A 739 -17.44 -30.54 0.19
CA ALA A 739 -16.71 -29.28 0.37
C ALA A 739 -15.69 -29.35 1.52
N LEU A 740 -15.86 -30.30 2.43
CA LEU A 740 -15.11 -30.39 3.68
C LEU A 740 -14.66 -31.82 3.98
N HIS A 741 -13.40 -31.97 4.36
CA HIS A 741 -12.80 -33.25 4.75
C HIS A 741 -11.99 -33.09 6.02
N THR A 742 -12.07 -34.08 6.90
CA THR A 742 -11.21 -34.20 8.10
C THR A 742 -10.53 -35.56 8.08
N LEU A 743 -9.22 -35.58 7.83
CA LEU A 743 -8.39 -36.77 7.72
C LEU A 743 -7.56 -36.95 9.00
N LEU A 744 -7.73 -38.09 9.69
CA LEU A 744 -6.99 -38.36 10.92
C LEU A 744 -5.51 -38.66 10.61
N LEU A 745 -4.62 -38.12 11.43
CA LEU A 745 -3.21 -38.48 11.39
C LEU A 745 -2.97 -39.81 12.08
N PRO A 746 -2.03 -40.63 11.60
CA PRO A 746 -1.45 -41.75 12.36
C PRO A 746 -0.91 -41.27 13.71
N LYS A 747 -1.05 -42.10 14.73
CA LYS A 747 -0.66 -41.74 16.14
C LYS A 747 0.81 -41.34 16.24
N GLU A 748 1.66 -41.86 15.40
CA GLU A 748 3.09 -41.64 15.34
C GLU A 748 3.39 -40.17 14.98
N LEU A 749 2.50 -39.51 14.22
CA LEU A 749 2.63 -38.13 13.79
C LEU A 749 2.06 -37.10 14.77
N TRP A 750 1.33 -37.51 15.81
CA TRP A 750 0.71 -36.57 16.74
C TRP A 750 1.70 -35.79 17.62
N LYS A 751 2.91 -36.31 17.79
CA LYS A 751 3.96 -35.69 18.61
C LYS A 751 4.92 -34.81 17.82
N ALA A 752 4.76 -34.75 16.51
CA ALA A 752 5.58 -33.90 15.69
C ALA A 752 5.25 -32.42 15.97
N SER A 753 6.24 -31.54 15.83
CA SER A 753 6.06 -30.09 15.90
C SER A 753 5.88 -29.46 14.51
N GLU A 754 6.29 -30.19 13.47
CA GLU A 754 6.21 -29.76 12.07
C GLU A 754 5.77 -30.93 11.17
N TRP A 755 5.04 -30.61 10.12
CA TRP A 755 4.57 -31.57 9.11
C TRP A 755 4.71 -30.99 7.73
N GLU A 756 5.07 -31.83 6.76
CA GLU A 756 4.85 -31.54 5.35
C GLU A 756 3.48 -32.12 4.95
N VAL A 757 2.54 -31.28 4.61
CA VAL A 757 1.22 -31.69 4.10
C VAL A 757 1.25 -31.58 2.59
N LYS A 758 1.20 -32.72 1.90
CA LYS A 758 1.27 -32.82 0.44
C LYS A 758 -0.06 -33.32 -0.13
N ILE A 759 -0.56 -32.62 -1.13
CA ILE A 759 -1.79 -32.94 -1.85
C ILE A 759 -1.42 -33.26 -3.29
N MET A 760 -1.79 -34.45 -3.73
CA MET A 760 -1.52 -34.95 -5.08
C MET A 760 -2.83 -35.24 -5.81
N ARG A 761 -2.82 -35.18 -7.15
CA ARG A 761 -3.94 -35.70 -7.92
C ARG A 761 -4.20 -37.15 -7.61
N GLY A 762 -5.47 -37.53 -7.52
CA GLY A 762 -5.89 -38.91 -7.34
C GLY A 762 -6.03 -39.64 -8.67
N LYS A 763 -7.22 -40.13 -8.98
CA LYS A 763 -7.58 -40.77 -10.24
C LYS A 763 -7.97 -39.79 -11.32
N SER A 764 -8.47 -38.60 -10.93
CA SER A 764 -8.85 -37.54 -11.85
C SER A 764 -7.60 -36.86 -12.46
N GLU A 765 -7.74 -36.24 -13.64
CA GLU A 765 -6.64 -35.52 -14.29
C GLU A 765 -6.18 -34.30 -13.51
N VAL A 766 -7.07 -33.69 -12.74
CA VAL A 766 -6.84 -32.50 -11.92
C VAL A 766 -7.56 -32.63 -10.59
N THR A 767 -6.99 -32.08 -9.52
CA THR A 767 -7.60 -32.11 -8.19
C THR A 767 -8.82 -31.20 -8.09
N PRO A 768 -9.66 -31.32 -7.03
CA PRO A 768 -10.58 -30.26 -6.63
C PRO A 768 -9.83 -28.92 -6.42
N LYS A 769 -10.56 -27.82 -6.49
CA LYS A 769 -10.06 -26.48 -6.13
C LYS A 769 -10.05 -26.34 -4.61
N PHE A 770 -8.87 -26.44 -4.02
CA PHE A 770 -8.69 -26.34 -2.56
C PHE A 770 -8.72 -24.89 -2.08
N ARG A 771 -9.39 -24.64 -0.95
CA ARG A 771 -9.56 -23.32 -0.34
C ARG A 771 -8.69 -23.16 0.91
N THR A 772 -8.76 -24.12 1.83
CA THR A 772 -7.98 -24.11 3.07
C THR A 772 -7.43 -25.49 3.42
N VAL A 773 -6.24 -25.49 4.02
CA VAL A 773 -5.63 -26.65 4.66
C VAL A 773 -5.31 -26.27 6.11
N ARG A 774 -5.81 -27.04 7.09
CA ARG A 774 -5.62 -26.78 8.52
C ARG A 774 -5.07 -28.00 9.25
N MET A 775 -4.12 -27.76 10.14
CA MET A 775 -3.72 -28.72 11.16
C MET A 775 -4.60 -28.52 12.38
N VAL A 776 -5.38 -29.54 12.77
CA VAL A 776 -6.41 -29.38 13.82
C VAL A 776 -6.38 -30.49 14.88
N LEU A 777 -6.95 -30.16 16.05
CA LEU A 777 -7.40 -31.15 17.02
C LEU A 777 -8.88 -31.45 16.73
N SER A 778 -9.19 -32.65 16.22
CA SER A 778 -10.54 -33.00 15.77
C SER A 778 -11.57 -33.15 16.89
N ARG A 779 -11.14 -33.28 18.18
CA ARG A 779 -12.06 -33.34 19.32
C ARG A 779 -12.68 -31.97 19.57
N GLY A 780 -14.01 -31.88 19.41
CA GLY A 780 -14.78 -30.65 19.63
C GLY A 780 -15.21 -29.92 18.37
N LEU A 781 -14.72 -30.29 17.18
CA LEU A 781 -15.33 -29.89 15.93
C LEU A 781 -16.54 -30.77 15.68
N LEU A 782 -17.73 -30.17 15.59
CA LEU A 782 -18.91 -30.88 15.12
C LEU A 782 -18.59 -31.44 13.73
N VAL A 783 -18.48 -32.75 13.66
CA VAL A 783 -18.34 -33.48 12.40
C VAL A 783 -19.74 -33.51 11.83
N ASN A 784 -20.04 -32.54 10.99
CA ASN A 784 -21.13 -32.72 10.04
C ASN A 784 -20.57 -33.63 8.94
N GLU A 785 -20.83 -34.94 9.11
CA GLU A 785 -20.58 -35.94 8.08
C GLU A 785 -21.38 -35.67 6.78
#